data_ab22b87c57e15bdc28d9585c30fe3c32
#
_entry.id   ab22b87c57e15bdc28d9585c30fe3c32
#
_cell.length_a   1.000
_cell.length_b   1.000
_cell.length_c   1.000
_cell.angle_alpha   90.00
_cell.angle_beta   90.00
_cell.angle_gamma   90.00
#
_symmetry.space_group_name_H-M   'P 1'
#
loop_
_entity.id
_entity.type
_entity.pdbx_description
1 polymer ?
#
loop_
_entity_poly.entity_id
_entity_poly.type
_entity_poly.pdbx_seq_one_letter_code
_entity_poly.pdbx_strand_id
1 'polypeptide(L)'
;MMQKKQWQGFEGRLWKEEINVRDFIQNNYTPYEGDSSFLADPTEATNQLWGKLQELQKEERAKGGVLDMETEMVSSLTAYGPGYICEELKDKEQVVGLQTDKPLKRAFMPFGGIKMAEEACKTYGYEPNPKFHKIFTDYHKTHNQAVFDAYTPEMKKARHNKILTGLPDTYGRGRIVGDYRRVALYGIDLLIAMKQDDLANCGYGSMRDNVIRQREELAEQIRALKGMKEMAAVYGFDISEPAKNAKEAFQWLYFGYLAAIKTQNGAAMSVGRVSTFLDIYIKRDMEAGILTEEGAQELVDHMTMKFRMVKFARIPSYNQLFSGDPVWATLEVGGMGQDGRSMVTKTDYRFLHTLENMGPSPEPNLTVLYTERLPKNFKDYASHISIETSSIQYENDDAMRPVWGDDYSICCCVSATQTGKEMQFFGARANLAKCLLYAINGGVDCKSKDQVGPAYTPITSEYLDYDEVMAKYDKMMDWLAGLYVNVLNLIQYMHDKYYYEASQMALIDTDVRRTFATGIAGFSHVVDSLSAIKYAKVKTIRDENGLVVDFETTGDFPKYGNDDDRADDIAVWLLQTFMKKLKKHHTYRESEPTTSILTITSNVVYGKATGALPDGRKAGAPLSPGANPSYGAEQNGLLASLNSVAKLPYEWALDGISNTQTINPDAIGHTPEERINNLVNVMDGYFSQGAHHLNVNVFGTEKLLDAMEHPEKEEYANFTIRVSGYAVKFIDLTREQQLDVIARTCHDRM
;
A
#
# COMPACT_ATOMS: atom_id res chain seq x y z
N MET A 1 15.40 22.85 -28.49
CA MET A 1 14.99 22.83 -27.07
C MET A 1 13.85 23.82 -26.89
N MET A 2 12.68 23.38 -26.46
CA MET A 2 11.66 24.33 -26.00
C MET A 2 12.19 25.09 -24.80
N GLN A 3 12.06 26.44 -24.85
CA GLN A 3 12.45 27.27 -23.73
C GLN A 3 11.50 26.96 -22.56
N LYS A 4 12.05 26.46 -21.45
CA LYS A 4 11.29 26.22 -20.24
C LYS A 4 10.72 27.55 -19.73
N LYS A 5 9.39 27.69 -19.65
CA LYS A 5 8.80 28.89 -19.04
C LYS A 5 9.06 28.87 -17.54
N GLN A 6 9.61 29.93 -17.04
CA GLN A 6 9.96 30.09 -15.63
C GLN A 6 8.86 30.84 -14.88
N TRP A 7 8.56 30.39 -13.68
CA TRP A 7 7.71 31.12 -12.75
C TRP A 7 8.47 32.29 -12.14
N GLN A 8 7.92 33.51 -12.26
CA GLN A 8 8.43 34.66 -11.51
C GLN A 8 8.19 34.40 -10.01
N GLY A 9 9.20 34.71 -9.19
CA GLY A 9 9.11 34.61 -7.75
C GLY A 9 9.43 33.23 -7.14
N PHE A 10 9.65 32.20 -7.95
CA PHE A 10 10.18 30.93 -7.47
C PHE A 10 11.69 30.85 -7.65
N GLU A 11 12.35 30.26 -6.65
CA GLU A 11 13.81 30.09 -6.61
C GLU A 11 14.22 28.67 -7.03
N GLY A 12 15.52 28.50 -7.27
CA GLY A 12 16.12 27.24 -7.67
C GLY A 12 16.57 27.24 -9.13
N ARG A 13 17.73 26.64 -9.38
CA ARG A 13 18.32 26.57 -10.71
C ARG A 13 17.96 25.29 -11.41
N LEU A 14 18.16 24.14 -10.74
CA LEU A 14 18.07 22.82 -11.36
C LEU A 14 16.67 22.52 -11.89
N TRP A 15 15.62 22.89 -11.17
CA TRP A 15 14.24 22.65 -11.63
C TRP A 15 13.85 23.46 -12.88
N LYS A 16 14.63 24.49 -13.20
CA LYS A 16 14.43 25.33 -14.40
C LYS A 16 15.17 24.77 -15.63
N GLU A 17 16.23 24.01 -15.40
CA GLU A 17 17.10 23.47 -16.43
C GLU A 17 16.77 22.01 -16.78
N GLU A 18 16.32 21.24 -15.81
CA GLU A 18 15.97 19.81 -15.93
C GLU A 18 14.75 19.47 -15.08
N ILE A 19 14.20 18.27 -15.22
CA ILE A 19 13.13 17.79 -14.33
C ILE A 19 13.71 17.52 -12.94
N ASN A 20 13.43 18.41 -12.00
CA ASN A 20 13.93 18.34 -10.63
C ASN A 20 12.95 18.98 -9.64
N VAL A 21 11.90 18.25 -9.31
CA VAL A 21 10.87 18.72 -8.34
C VAL A 21 11.47 18.90 -6.96
N ARG A 22 12.45 18.05 -6.58
CA ARG A 22 13.12 18.18 -5.28
C ARG A 22 13.82 19.54 -5.10
N ASP A 23 14.58 20.00 -6.10
CA ASP A 23 15.25 21.31 -6.05
C ASP A 23 14.23 22.44 -5.93
N PHE A 24 13.12 22.36 -6.66
CA PHE A 24 12.01 23.29 -6.52
C PHE A 24 11.47 23.34 -5.09
N ILE A 25 11.17 22.20 -4.49
CA ILE A 25 10.66 22.14 -3.12
C ILE A 25 11.68 22.71 -2.15
N GLN A 26 12.91 22.23 -2.16
CA GLN A 26 13.94 22.62 -1.19
C GLN A 26 14.28 24.12 -1.21
N ASN A 27 14.10 24.78 -2.35
CA ASN A 27 14.34 26.22 -2.48
C ASN A 27 13.12 27.09 -2.18
N ASN A 28 11.90 26.54 -2.15
CA ASN A 28 10.69 27.36 -2.12
C ASN A 28 9.74 27.05 -0.95
N TYR A 29 9.85 25.91 -0.28
CA TYR A 29 8.96 25.62 0.84
C TYR A 29 9.33 26.40 2.10
N THR A 30 8.35 26.60 2.97
CA THR A 30 8.54 27.28 4.25
C THR A 30 8.13 26.32 5.37
N PRO A 31 9.07 25.88 6.23
CA PRO A 31 8.73 25.07 7.39
C PRO A 31 7.73 25.81 8.31
N TYR A 32 6.84 25.06 8.91
CA TYR A 32 5.85 25.57 9.85
C TYR A 32 6.00 24.89 11.21
N GLU A 33 6.21 25.68 12.25
CA GLU A 33 6.40 25.21 13.63
C GLU A 33 5.25 25.62 14.57
N GLY A 34 4.25 26.35 14.03
CA GLY A 34 3.07 26.77 14.79
C GLY A 34 2.11 25.61 15.07
N ASP A 35 0.97 25.95 15.63
CA ASP A 35 -0.10 25.00 15.96
C ASP A 35 -1.21 24.96 14.89
N SER A 36 -2.27 24.21 15.17
CA SER A 36 -3.42 24.03 14.29
C SER A 36 -4.43 25.18 14.30
N SER A 37 -4.21 26.25 15.06
CA SER A 37 -5.21 27.35 15.26
C SER A 37 -5.55 28.13 13.98
N PHE A 38 -4.76 28.01 12.92
CA PHE A 38 -5.01 28.65 11.62
C PHE A 38 -6.02 27.87 10.75
N LEU A 39 -6.28 26.60 11.08
CA LEU A 39 -7.13 25.73 10.26
C LEU A 39 -8.57 26.27 10.18
N ALA A 40 -9.16 26.15 9.00
CA ALA A 40 -10.50 26.63 8.73
C ALA A 40 -11.52 25.49 8.77
N ASP A 41 -12.71 25.79 9.25
CA ASP A 41 -13.87 24.91 9.14
C ASP A 41 -14.19 24.62 7.66
N PRO A 42 -14.89 23.50 7.36
CA PRO A 42 -15.29 23.18 5.99
C PRO A 42 -16.23 24.25 5.44
N THR A 43 -15.96 24.68 4.21
CA THR A 43 -16.82 25.65 3.53
C THR A 43 -18.23 25.11 3.29
N GLU A 44 -19.17 25.98 2.96
CA GLU A 44 -20.50 25.55 2.54
C GLU A 44 -20.45 24.63 1.32
N ALA A 45 -19.55 24.90 0.37
CA ALA A 45 -19.35 24.05 -0.81
C ALA A 45 -18.82 22.65 -0.43
N THR A 46 -17.83 22.60 0.45
CA THR A 46 -17.33 21.32 1.02
C THR A 46 -18.47 20.53 1.67
N ASN A 47 -19.25 21.16 2.55
CA ASN A 47 -20.36 20.50 3.25
C ASN A 47 -21.45 19.98 2.29
N GLN A 48 -21.80 20.75 1.27
CA GLN A 48 -22.81 20.33 0.28
C GLN A 48 -22.32 19.15 -0.57
N LEU A 49 -21.11 19.23 -1.11
CA LEU A 49 -20.51 18.14 -1.92
C LEU A 49 -20.28 16.88 -1.10
N TRP A 50 -19.76 17.05 0.12
CA TRP A 50 -19.56 15.91 1.02
C TRP A 50 -20.89 15.27 1.43
N GLY A 51 -21.91 16.06 1.73
CA GLY A 51 -23.26 15.56 2.02
C GLY A 51 -23.82 14.72 0.87
N LYS A 52 -23.66 15.18 -0.38
CA LYS A 52 -24.06 14.40 -1.56
C LYS A 52 -23.27 13.08 -1.70
N LEU A 53 -21.98 13.13 -1.46
CA LEU A 53 -21.16 11.92 -1.50
C LEU A 53 -21.53 10.92 -0.39
N GLN A 54 -21.85 11.40 0.81
CA GLN A 54 -22.36 10.56 1.90
C GLN A 54 -23.69 9.88 1.57
N GLU A 55 -24.64 10.61 0.91
CA GLU A 55 -25.89 10.04 0.41
C GLU A 55 -25.62 8.88 -0.55
N LEU A 56 -24.71 9.06 -1.52
CA LEU A 56 -24.32 8.04 -2.48
C LEU A 56 -23.63 6.84 -1.81
N GLN A 57 -22.76 7.06 -0.83
CA GLN A 57 -22.11 6.01 -0.06
C GLN A 57 -23.12 5.20 0.78
N LYS A 58 -24.14 5.87 1.32
CA LYS A 58 -25.24 5.20 2.03
C LYS A 58 -26.05 4.30 1.08
N GLU A 59 -26.34 4.79 -0.13
CA GLU A 59 -26.99 4.01 -1.18
C GLU A 59 -26.10 2.84 -1.63
N GLU A 60 -24.79 3.04 -1.80
CA GLU A 60 -23.83 1.99 -2.14
C GLU A 60 -23.89 0.85 -1.10
N ARG A 61 -23.86 1.19 0.20
CA ARG A 61 -23.99 0.19 1.28
C ARG A 61 -25.33 -0.55 1.22
N ALA A 62 -26.42 0.17 1.01
CA ALA A 62 -27.77 -0.45 0.90
C ALA A 62 -27.87 -1.42 -0.28
N LYS A 63 -27.07 -1.22 -1.33
CA LYS A 63 -26.97 -2.10 -2.51
C LYS A 63 -25.92 -3.21 -2.36
N GLY A 64 -25.38 -3.44 -1.17
CA GLY A 64 -24.39 -4.49 -0.94
C GLY A 64 -22.96 -4.12 -1.34
N GLY A 65 -22.64 -2.82 -1.39
CA GLY A 65 -21.28 -2.30 -1.61
C GLY A 65 -20.94 -1.95 -3.06
N VAL A 66 -21.90 -1.98 -3.98
CA VAL A 66 -21.73 -1.53 -5.37
C VAL A 66 -22.90 -0.63 -5.77
N LEU A 67 -22.60 0.66 -5.96
CA LEU A 67 -23.61 1.63 -6.39
C LEU A 67 -23.95 1.48 -7.87
N ASP A 68 -22.93 1.45 -8.71
CA ASP A 68 -23.02 1.34 -10.16
C ASP A 68 -21.74 0.73 -10.74
N MET A 69 -21.82 0.13 -11.92
CA MET A 69 -20.69 -0.48 -12.59
C MET A 69 -20.78 -0.24 -14.11
N GLU A 70 -19.64 0.14 -14.70
CA GLU A 70 -19.51 0.28 -16.15
C GLU A 70 -19.54 -1.09 -16.83
N THR A 71 -20.35 -1.24 -17.87
CA THR A 71 -20.44 -2.47 -18.66
C THR A 71 -20.34 -2.24 -20.17
N GLU A 72 -20.40 -0.98 -20.62
CA GLU A 72 -20.48 -0.61 -22.03
C GLU A 72 -19.14 -0.11 -22.59
N MET A 73 -18.24 0.37 -21.73
CA MET A 73 -17.01 1.04 -22.11
C MET A 73 -15.81 0.57 -21.29
N VAL A 74 -14.72 0.29 -22.00
CA VAL A 74 -13.42 0.02 -21.37
C VAL A 74 -12.80 1.34 -20.91
N SER A 75 -12.37 1.40 -19.66
CA SER A 75 -11.72 2.59 -19.09
C SER A 75 -10.41 2.91 -19.83
N SER A 76 -10.28 4.17 -20.21
CA SER A 76 -9.07 4.76 -20.79
C SER A 76 -9.03 6.25 -20.45
N LEU A 77 -7.96 6.94 -20.81
CA LEU A 77 -7.82 8.37 -20.54
C LEU A 77 -8.98 9.21 -21.10
N THR A 78 -9.47 8.85 -22.26
CA THR A 78 -10.49 9.60 -23.00
C THR A 78 -11.84 8.86 -23.11
N ALA A 79 -12.05 7.83 -22.28
CA ALA A 79 -13.23 6.98 -22.37
C ALA A 79 -14.54 7.70 -22.01
N TYR A 80 -14.49 8.65 -21.10
CA TYR A 80 -15.67 9.27 -20.52
C TYR A 80 -15.71 10.76 -20.78
N GLY A 81 -16.93 11.30 -20.91
CA GLY A 81 -17.20 12.72 -20.80
C GLY A 81 -16.93 13.25 -19.38
N PRO A 82 -17.15 14.56 -19.14
CA PRO A 82 -16.94 15.13 -17.84
C PRO A 82 -17.91 14.55 -16.80
N GLY A 83 -17.38 14.14 -15.64
CA GLY A 83 -18.16 13.66 -14.51
C GLY A 83 -17.90 14.52 -13.28
N TYR A 84 -18.94 14.73 -12.48
CA TYR A 84 -18.94 15.55 -11.28
C TYR A 84 -19.55 14.78 -10.10
N ILE A 85 -19.25 15.18 -8.86
CA ILE A 85 -19.88 14.60 -7.65
C ILE A 85 -21.40 14.78 -7.72
N CYS A 86 -21.82 15.99 -8.13
CA CYS A 86 -23.22 16.34 -8.31
C CYS A 86 -23.32 17.38 -9.43
N GLU A 87 -24.10 17.10 -10.48
CA GLU A 87 -24.21 17.98 -11.65
C GLU A 87 -24.72 19.38 -11.28
N GLU A 88 -25.66 19.46 -10.32
CA GLU A 88 -26.22 20.73 -9.86
C GLU A 88 -25.25 21.57 -9.05
N LEU A 89 -24.17 20.96 -8.53
CA LEU A 89 -23.14 21.60 -7.73
C LEU A 89 -21.78 21.65 -8.44
N LYS A 90 -21.69 21.31 -9.72
CA LYS A 90 -20.42 21.22 -10.44
C LYS A 90 -19.57 22.49 -10.40
N ASP A 91 -20.22 23.65 -10.39
CA ASP A 91 -19.52 24.96 -10.33
C ASP A 91 -18.90 25.23 -8.96
N LYS A 92 -19.27 24.44 -7.93
CA LYS A 92 -18.69 24.51 -6.57
C LYS A 92 -17.49 23.59 -6.42
N GLU A 93 -17.25 22.64 -7.32
CA GLU A 93 -16.09 21.76 -7.25
C GLU A 93 -14.81 22.53 -7.60
N GLN A 94 -13.88 22.64 -6.63
CA GLN A 94 -12.58 23.31 -6.87
C GLN A 94 -11.62 22.40 -7.62
N VAL A 95 -11.71 21.08 -7.43
CA VAL A 95 -10.95 20.05 -8.16
C VAL A 95 -11.94 19.15 -8.87
N VAL A 96 -11.92 19.14 -10.19
CA VAL A 96 -12.85 18.37 -11.01
C VAL A 96 -12.20 17.13 -11.61
N GLY A 97 -13.03 16.17 -12.01
CA GLY A 97 -12.62 14.94 -12.66
C GLY A 97 -13.00 13.70 -11.87
N LEU A 98 -13.55 12.70 -12.56
CA LEU A 98 -13.91 11.40 -12.01
C LEU A 98 -13.23 10.28 -12.79
N GLN A 99 -13.08 9.13 -12.15
CA GLN A 99 -12.59 7.91 -12.80
C GLN A 99 -13.48 7.46 -13.96
N THR A 100 -14.80 7.62 -13.82
CA THR A 100 -15.82 7.39 -14.83
C THR A 100 -16.64 8.66 -15.05
N ASP A 101 -17.80 8.55 -15.65
CA ASP A 101 -18.76 9.64 -15.84
C ASP A 101 -19.64 9.94 -14.62
N LYS A 102 -19.65 9.04 -13.61
CA LYS A 102 -20.48 9.18 -12.40
C LYS A 102 -19.68 8.86 -11.13
N PRO A 103 -20.01 9.50 -9.99
CA PRO A 103 -19.37 9.21 -8.72
C PRO A 103 -19.67 7.78 -8.27
N LEU A 104 -18.68 7.12 -7.68
CA LEU A 104 -18.73 5.73 -7.19
C LEU A 104 -19.10 4.65 -8.23
N LYS A 105 -19.24 5.00 -9.51
CA LYS A 105 -19.39 4.03 -10.58
C LYS A 105 -18.04 3.34 -10.84
N ARG A 106 -18.02 2.02 -10.73
CA ARG A 106 -16.81 1.19 -10.90
C ARG A 106 -16.40 1.13 -12.36
N ALA A 107 -15.12 1.39 -12.62
CA ALA A 107 -14.56 1.33 -13.96
C ALA A 107 -14.42 -0.12 -14.47
N PHE A 108 -14.68 -0.35 -15.76
CA PHE A 108 -14.43 -1.63 -16.42
C PHE A 108 -12.98 -1.69 -16.93
N MET A 109 -12.16 -2.54 -16.28
CA MET A 109 -10.72 -2.66 -16.48
C MET A 109 -10.34 -4.07 -16.95
N PRO A 110 -10.39 -4.39 -18.24
CA PRO A 110 -10.17 -5.75 -18.73
C PRO A 110 -8.67 -6.14 -18.77
N PHE A 111 -7.75 -5.23 -18.52
CA PHE A 111 -6.30 -5.52 -18.55
C PHE A 111 -5.89 -6.58 -17.55
N GLY A 112 -6.49 -6.59 -16.37
CA GLY A 112 -6.26 -7.60 -15.34
C GLY A 112 -6.89 -8.96 -15.68
N GLY A 113 -7.60 -9.05 -16.81
CA GLY A 113 -8.24 -10.26 -17.30
C GLY A 113 -9.73 -10.06 -17.57
N ILE A 114 -10.15 -10.29 -18.82
CA ILE A 114 -11.56 -10.17 -19.22
C ILE A 114 -12.46 -11.09 -18.38
N LYS A 115 -11.99 -12.28 -18.03
CA LYS A 115 -12.73 -13.22 -17.17
C LYS A 115 -13.01 -12.62 -15.78
N MET A 116 -12.05 -11.90 -15.20
CA MET A 116 -12.23 -11.23 -13.91
C MET A 116 -13.26 -10.11 -14.00
N ALA A 117 -13.23 -9.31 -15.09
CA ALA A 117 -14.20 -8.27 -15.33
C ALA A 117 -15.62 -8.83 -15.52
N GLU A 118 -15.76 -9.92 -16.28
CA GLU A 118 -17.05 -10.59 -16.47
C GLU A 118 -17.57 -11.25 -15.18
N GLU A 119 -16.69 -11.85 -14.38
CA GLU A 119 -17.06 -12.39 -13.07
C GLU A 119 -17.53 -11.28 -12.12
N ALA A 120 -16.88 -10.11 -12.16
CA ALA A 120 -17.33 -8.94 -11.40
C ALA A 120 -18.74 -8.48 -11.85
N CYS A 121 -18.97 -8.38 -13.15
CA CYS A 121 -20.31 -8.07 -13.68
C CYS A 121 -21.38 -9.02 -13.11
N LYS A 122 -21.17 -10.32 -13.24
CA LYS A 122 -22.12 -11.34 -12.74
C LYS A 122 -22.31 -11.25 -11.24
N THR A 123 -21.22 -11.05 -10.48
CA THR A 123 -21.26 -10.95 -9.03
C THR A 123 -22.13 -9.79 -8.56
N TYR A 124 -22.07 -8.67 -9.25
CA TYR A 124 -22.79 -7.46 -8.88
C TYR A 124 -24.12 -7.27 -9.62
N GLY A 125 -24.55 -8.28 -10.41
CA GLY A 125 -25.84 -8.26 -11.08
C GLY A 125 -25.88 -7.47 -12.38
N TYR A 126 -24.75 -7.30 -13.05
CA TYR A 126 -24.62 -6.65 -14.36
C TYR A 126 -24.39 -7.67 -15.46
N GLU A 127 -24.83 -7.36 -16.67
CA GLU A 127 -24.61 -8.22 -17.83
C GLU A 127 -23.27 -7.87 -18.51
N PRO A 128 -22.35 -8.85 -18.69
CA PRO A 128 -21.11 -8.63 -19.40
C PRO A 128 -21.35 -8.29 -20.87
N ASN A 129 -20.63 -7.33 -21.43
CA ASN A 129 -20.72 -6.99 -22.84
C ASN A 129 -20.05 -8.06 -23.73
N PRO A 130 -20.79 -8.81 -24.59
CA PRO A 130 -20.22 -9.89 -25.38
C PRO A 130 -19.22 -9.41 -26.45
N LYS A 131 -19.28 -8.14 -26.86
CA LYS A 131 -18.30 -7.57 -27.81
C LYS A 131 -16.93 -7.46 -27.17
N PHE A 132 -16.85 -7.06 -25.87
CA PHE A 132 -15.59 -7.01 -25.14
C PHE A 132 -14.98 -8.39 -24.96
N HIS A 133 -15.81 -9.38 -24.59
CA HIS A 133 -15.33 -10.76 -24.50
C HIS A 133 -14.63 -11.18 -25.81
N LYS A 134 -15.31 -11.00 -26.95
CA LYS A 134 -14.75 -11.36 -28.25
C LYS A 134 -13.46 -10.60 -28.59
N ILE A 135 -13.40 -9.28 -28.35
CA ILE A 135 -12.19 -8.49 -28.60
C ILE A 135 -11.01 -9.00 -27.77
N PHE A 136 -11.22 -9.23 -26.48
CA PHE A 136 -10.16 -9.63 -25.57
C PHE A 136 -9.82 -11.13 -25.60
N THR A 137 -10.61 -11.97 -26.25
CA THR A 137 -10.29 -13.39 -26.46
C THR A 137 -9.73 -13.67 -27.85
N ASP A 138 -10.27 -13.02 -28.89
CA ASP A 138 -9.90 -13.31 -30.27
C ASP A 138 -8.71 -12.46 -30.77
N TYR A 139 -8.60 -11.20 -30.31
CA TYR A 139 -7.62 -10.24 -30.86
C TYR A 139 -6.60 -9.74 -29.85
N HIS A 140 -6.84 -9.90 -28.55
CA HIS A 140 -5.94 -9.52 -27.49
C HIS A 140 -5.64 -10.68 -26.56
N LYS A 141 -4.47 -10.64 -25.95
CA LYS A 141 -4.10 -11.50 -24.83
C LYS A 141 -3.91 -10.61 -23.60
N THR A 142 -4.61 -10.90 -22.52
CA THR A 142 -4.41 -10.19 -21.26
C THR A 142 -3.17 -10.70 -20.55
N HIS A 143 -2.57 -9.89 -19.63
CA HIS A 143 -1.45 -10.36 -18.83
C HIS A 143 -1.82 -11.59 -17.99
N ASN A 144 -3.04 -11.62 -17.46
CA ASN A 144 -3.57 -12.74 -16.69
C ASN A 144 -3.54 -14.04 -17.53
N GLN A 145 -4.09 -14.04 -18.75
CA GLN A 145 -4.03 -15.20 -19.64
C GLN A 145 -2.59 -15.60 -19.94
N ALA A 146 -1.72 -14.64 -20.20
CA ALA A 146 -0.32 -14.89 -20.53
C ALA A 146 0.44 -15.53 -19.36
N VAL A 147 0.19 -15.08 -18.13
CA VAL A 147 0.77 -15.65 -16.92
C VAL A 147 0.36 -17.11 -16.75
N PHE A 148 -0.96 -17.39 -16.83
CA PHE A 148 -1.46 -18.77 -16.63
C PHE A 148 -1.09 -19.73 -17.74
N ASP A 149 -0.91 -19.25 -18.98
CA ASP A 149 -0.38 -20.07 -20.09
C ASP A 149 1.07 -20.47 -19.81
N ALA A 150 1.87 -19.58 -19.22
CA ALA A 150 3.29 -19.79 -19.05
C ALA A 150 3.67 -20.45 -17.71
N TYR A 151 2.78 -20.52 -16.74
CA TYR A 151 3.03 -21.19 -15.47
C TYR A 151 3.39 -22.66 -15.65
N THR A 152 4.49 -23.09 -15.05
CA THR A 152 4.84 -24.50 -14.96
C THR A 152 3.88 -25.27 -14.03
N PRO A 153 3.82 -26.61 -14.12
CA PRO A 153 3.02 -27.40 -13.17
C PRO A 153 3.40 -27.14 -11.70
N GLU A 154 4.68 -26.94 -11.40
CA GLU A 154 5.18 -26.61 -10.06
C GLU A 154 4.66 -25.27 -9.59
N MET A 155 4.73 -24.22 -10.41
CA MET A 155 4.20 -22.88 -10.10
C MET A 155 2.69 -22.92 -9.84
N LYS A 156 1.93 -23.65 -10.67
CA LYS A 156 0.47 -23.86 -10.49
C LYS A 156 0.17 -24.56 -9.17
N LYS A 157 0.93 -25.58 -8.82
CA LYS A 157 0.79 -26.34 -7.58
C LYS A 157 1.12 -25.48 -6.36
N ALA A 158 2.21 -24.71 -6.40
CA ALA A 158 2.60 -23.80 -5.32
C ALA A 158 1.53 -22.71 -5.08
N ARG A 159 0.99 -22.13 -6.15
CA ARG A 159 -0.12 -21.16 -6.08
C ARG A 159 -1.39 -21.78 -5.50
N HIS A 160 -1.78 -22.96 -5.98
CA HIS A 160 -2.98 -23.66 -5.52
C HIS A 160 -2.91 -23.95 -4.01
N ASN A 161 -1.77 -24.43 -3.55
CA ASN A 161 -1.54 -24.77 -2.15
C ASN A 161 -1.19 -23.57 -1.26
N LYS A 162 -1.17 -22.35 -1.78
CA LYS A 162 -0.92 -21.11 -1.02
C LYS A 162 0.43 -21.07 -0.29
N ILE A 163 1.46 -21.78 -0.79
CA ILE A 163 2.84 -21.56 -0.35
C ILE A 163 3.37 -20.26 -0.95
N LEU A 164 2.95 -19.93 -2.18
CA LEU A 164 3.02 -18.59 -2.77
C LEU A 164 1.62 -18.02 -2.86
N THR A 165 1.42 -16.80 -2.37
CA THR A 165 0.09 -16.25 -2.14
C THR A 165 0.04 -14.74 -2.37
N GLY A 166 -1.15 -14.17 -2.64
CA GLY A 166 -1.31 -12.77 -2.98
C GLY A 166 -0.63 -12.36 -4.29
N LEU A 167 -0.39 -13.31 -5.19
CA LEU A 167 0.31 -13.09 -6.47
C LEU A 167 -0.47 -12.13 -7.36
N PRO A 168 0.19 -11.11 -7.99
CA PRO A 168 -0.44 -10.21 -8.95
C PRO A 168 -0.61 -10.85 -10.35
N ASP A 169 -0.94 -12.13 -10.40
CA ASP A 169 -1.19 -12.89 -11.62
C ASP A 169 -2.60 -12.68 -12.18
N THR A 170 -3.53 -12.20 -11.36
CA THR A 170 -4.93 -11.95 -11.75
C THR A 170 -5.34 -10.47 -11.73
N TYR A 171 -4.50 -9.59 -11.20
CA TYR A 171 -4.77 -8.16 -11.08
C TYR A 171 -3.51 -7.34 -11.43
N GLY A 172 -3.66 -6.02 -11.53
CA GLY A 172 -2.56 -5.12 -11.84
C GLY A 172 -1.49 -5.06 -10.75
N ARG A 173 -0.32 -4.60 -11.12
CA ARG A 173 0.87 -4.52 -10.27
C ARG A 173 0.84 -3.32 -9.31
N GLY A 174 0.54 -2.11 -9.82
CA GLY A 174 0.21 -0.93 -9.04
C GLY A 174 1.28 -0.32 -8.13
N ARG A 175 2.55 -0.72 -8.24
CA ARG A 175 3.64 -0.23 -7.40
C ARG A 175 4.50 0.82 -8.10
N ILE A 176 3.85 1.75 -8.78
CA ILE A 176 4.48 2.91 -9.41
C ILE A 176 3.82 4.16 -8.83
N VAL A 177 4.61 5.05 -8.26
CA VAL A 177 4.15 6.39 -7.89
C VAL A 177 4.61 7.35 -8.98
N GLY A 178 3.70 7.78 -9.84
CA GLY A 178 3.98 8.85 -10.78
C GLY A 178 4.29 10.15 -10.04
N ASP A 179 5.30 10.88 -10.48
CA ASP A 179 5.53 12.22 -9.91
C ASP A 179 4.51 13.21 -10.50
N TYR A 180 3.30 13.18 -9.96
CA TYR A 180 2.16 13.99 -10.40
C TYR A 180 2.43 15.50 -10.29
N ARG A 181 3.37 15.89 -9.43
CA ARG A 181 3.81 17.28 -9.24
C ARG A 181 4.45 17.85 -10.53
N ARG A 182 5.02 16.98 -11.39
CA ARG A 182 5.60 17.37 -12.69
C ARG A 182 4.58 18.01 -13.60
N VAL A 183 3.34 17.56 -13.58
CA VAL A 183 2.26 18.13 -14.40
C VAL A 183 2.02 19.59 -14.02
N ALA A 184 1.97 19.89 -12.72
CA ALA A 184 1.79 21.25 -12.21
C ALA A 184 3.02 22.14 -12.44
N LEU A 185 4.22 21.61 -12.23
CA LEU A 185 5.45 22.41 -12.28
C LEU A 185 5.93 22.70 -13.70
N TYR A 186 5.73 21.76 -14.64
CA TYR A 186 6.31 21.85 -15.99
C TYR A 186 5.29 21.96 -17.10
N GLY A 187 4.04 21.54 -16.89
CA GLY A 187 3.07 21.34 -17.95
C GLY A 187 3.38 20.14 -18.85
N ILE A 188 2.37 19.65 -19.54
CA ILE A 188 2.49 18.41 -20.33
C ILE A 188 3.36 18.59 -21.59
N ASP A 189 3.37 19.76 -22.23
CA ASP A 189 4.12 19.93 -23.48
C ASP A 189 5.63 19.79 -23.27
N LEU A 190 6.17 20.29 -22.15
CA LEU A 190 7.57 20.08 -21.83
C LEU A 190 7.85 18.60 -21.54
N LEU A 191 6.99 17.92 -20.80
CA LEU A 191 7.15 16.49 -20.50
C LEU A 191 7.13 15.63 -21.77
N ILE A 192 6.26 15.94 -22.75
CA ILE A 192 6.25 15.31 -24.08
C ILE A 192 7.58 15.55 -24.81
N ALA A 193 8.04 16.81 -24.84
CA ALA A 193 9.29 17.16 -25.54
C ALA A 193 10.49 16.41 -24.95
N MET A 194 10.56 16.27 -23.63
CA MET A 194 11.64 15.53 -22.98
C MET A 194 11.59 14.03 -23.28
N LYS A 195 10.41 13.41 -23.25
CA LYS A 195 10.27 11.99 -23.62
C LYS A 195 10.55 11.74 -25.11
N GLN A 196 10.27 12.70 -25.97
CA GLN A 196 10.65 12.64 -27.38
C GLN A 196 12.17 12.73 -27.57
N ASP A 197 12.85 13.57 -26.81
CA ASP A 197 14.30 13.65 -26.81
C ASP A 197 14.94 12.35 -26.30
N ASP A 198 14.41 11.79 -25.19
CA ASP A 198 14.80 10.49 -24.67
C ASP A 198 14.65 9.38 -25.73
N LEU A 199 13.51 9.37 -26.44
CA LEU A 199 13.25 8.39 -27.50
C LEU A 199 14.22 8.53 -28.68
N ALA A 200 14.55 9.78 -29.06
CA ALA A 200 15.48 10.06 -30.14
C ALA A 200 16.92 9.57 -29.80
N ASN A 201 17.28 9.65 -28.53
CA ASN A 201 18.62 9.25 -28.04
C ASN A 201 18.68 7.80 -27.56
N CYS A 202 17.55 7.11 -27.43
CA CYS A 202 17.50 5.74 -26.90
C CYS A 202 18.07 4.75 -27.91
N GLY A 203 19.12 4.02 -27.52
CA GLY A 203 19.65 2.87 -28.23
C GLY A 203 20.34 3.17 -29.55
N TYR A 204 20.98 4.31 -29.67
CA TYR A 204 21.72 4.67 -30.88
C TYR A 204 22.73 3.60 -31.24
N GLY A 205 22.53 2.93 -32.37
CA GLY A 205 23.44 1.92 -32.92
C GLY A 205 23.18 0.46 -32.56
N SER A 206 22.23 0.14 -31.66
CA SER A 206 21.94 -1.27 -31.30
C SER A 206 20.48 -1.48 -30.91
N MET A 207 19.77 -2.36 -31.59
CA MET A 207 18.38 -2.78 -31.31
C MET A 207 18.37 -4.13 -30.57
N ARG A 208 18.87 -4.13 -29.33
CA ARG A 208 18.75 -5.27 -28.41
C ARG A 208 17.36 -5.26 -27.74
N ASP A 209 16.96 -6.38 -27.18
CA ASP A 209 15.63 -6.56 -26.58
C ASP A 209 15.26 -5.46 -25.57
N ASN A 210 16.17 -5.10 -24.68
CA ASN A 210 15.96 -4.04 -23.70
C ASN A 210 15.82 -2.65 -24.34
N VAL A 211 16.57 -2.38 -25.42
CA VAL A 211 16.47 -1.11 -26.16
C VAL A 211 15.15 -1.03 -26.90
N ILE A 212 14.75 -2.11 -27.60
CA ILE A 212 13.47 -2.18 -28.30
C ILE A 212 12.33 -1.95 -27.31
N ARG A 213 12.37 -2.62 -26.17
CA ARG A 213 11.36 -2.46 -25.10
C ARG A 213 11.32 -1.04 -24.57
N GLN A 214 12.46 -0.43 -24.26
CA GLN A 214 12.52 0.96 -23.78
C GLN A 214 11.95 1.97 -24.81
N ARG A 215 12.22 1.75 -26.10
CA ARG A 215 11.68 2.60 -27.16
C ARG A 215 10.16 2.47 -27.27
N GLU A 216 9.64 1.25 -27.18
CA GLU A 216 8.20 0.98 -27.15
C GLU A 216 7.55 1.67 -25.92
N GLU A 217 8.13 1.52 -24.74
CA GLU A 217 7.67 2.16 -23.50
C GLU A 217 7.62 3.68 -23.62
N LEU A 218 8.68 4.32 -24.17
CA LEU A 218 8.71 5.77 -24.39
C LEU A 218 7.62 6.23 -25.37
N ALA A 219 7.37 5.47 -26.43
CA ALA A 219 6.28 5.76 -27.35
C ALA A 219 4.90 5.71 -26.66
N GLU A 220 4.68 4.72 -25.78
CA GLU A 220 3.46 4.60 -24.97
C GLU A 220 3.35 5.74 -23.94
N GLN A 221 4.45 6.14 -23.28
CA GLN A 221 4.47 7.28 -22.37
C GLN A 221 4.10 8.59 -23.06
N ILE A 222 4.64 8.85 -24.26
CA ILE A 222 4.30 10.03 -25.07
C ILE A 222 2.81 10.02 -25.43
N ARG A 223 2.26 8.86 -25.80
CA ARG A 223 0.83 8.69 -26.10
C ARG A 223 -0.02 8.97 -24.88
N ALA A 224 0.38 8.47 -23.69
CA ALA A 224 -0.32 8.73 -22.44
C ALA A 224 -0.31 10.22 -22.07
N LEU A 225 0.82 10.92 -22.21
CA LEU A 225 0.89 12.38 -21.98
C LEU A 225 -0.07 13.16 -22.90
N LYS A 226 -0.15 12.79 -24.19
CA LYS A 226 -1.11 13.41 -25.12
C LYS A 226 -2.54 13.13 -24.67
N GLY A 227 -2.86 11.89 -24.27
CA GLY A 227 -4.16 11.52 -23.73
C GLY A 227 -4.54 12.28 -22.45
N MET A 228 -3.57 12.64 -21.60
CA MET A 228 -3.81 13.50 -20.42
C MET A 228 -4.29 14.91 -20.83
N LYS A 229 -3.72 15.48 -21.88
CA LYS A 229 -4.20 16.79 -22.42
C LYS A 229 -5.62 16.68 -22.93
N GLU A 230 -5.93 15.64 -23.70
CA GLU A 230 -7.29 15.39 -24.21
C GLU A 230 -8.28 15.21 -23.06
N MET A 231 -7.91 14.43 -22.04
CA MET A 231 -8.72 14.24 -20.83
C MET A 231 -8.99 15.55 -20.10
N ALA A 232 -7.97 16.37 -19.89
CA ALA A 232 -8.13 17.67 -19.22
C ALA A 232 -9.02 18.63 -20.03
N ALA A 233 -8.88 18.62 -21.36
CA ALA A 233 -9.68 19.44 -22.26
C ALA A 233 -11.18 19.13 -22.19
N VAL A 234 -11.58 17.89 -21.88
CA VAL A 234 -12.98 17.51 -21.65
C VAL A 234 -13.61 18.29 -20.48
N TYR A 235 -12.79 18.64 -19.48
CA TYR A 235 -13.18 19.47 -18.34
C TYR A 235 -12.94 20.97 -18.57
N GLY A 236 -12.51 21.35 -19.76
CA GLY A 236 -12.27 22.77 -20.13
C GLY A 236 -10.90 23.31 -19.70
N PHE A 237 -9.94 22.45 -19.35
CA PHE A 237 -8.61 22.85 -18.93
C PHE A 237 -7.54 22.55 -19.98
N ASP A 238 -6.60 23.48 -20.13
CA ASP A 238 -5.38 23.30 -20.91
C ASP A 238 -4.18 23.15 -19.97
N ILE A 239 -3.68 21.92 -19.85
CA ILE A 239 -2.54 21.56 -19.01
C ILE A 239 -1.21 21.55 -19.78
N SER A 240 -1.16 22.18 -20.95
CA SER A 240 0.05 22.26 -21.77
C SER A 240 1.19 22.99 -21.06
N GLU A 241 0.86 24.05 -20.32
CA GLU A 241 1.76 24.93 -19.61
C GLU A 241 1.75 24.68 -18.09
N PRO A 242 2.78 25.13 -17.34
CA PRO A 242 2.80 25.09 -15.88
C PRO A 242 1.55 25.72 -15.24
N ALA A 243 1.14 25.19 -14.09
CA ALA A 243 0.06 25.75 -13.28
C ALA A 243 0.42 27.16 -12.80
N LYS A 244 -0.52 28.10 -12.82
CA LYS A 244 -0.28 29.54 -12.55
C LYS A 244 -0.58 29.94 -11.10
N ASN A 245 -1.35 29.18 -10.42
CA ASN A 245 -1.84 29.44 -9.06
C ASN A 245 -2.10 28.12 -8.32
N ALA A 246 -2.47 28.21 -7.04
CA ALA A 246 -2.73 27.04 -6.21
C ALA A 246 -3.86 26.17 -6.79
N LYS A 247 -4.96 26.76 -7.24
CA LYS A 247 -6.08 26.00 -7.83
C LYS A 247 -5.64 25.19 -9.05
N GLU A 248 -4.88 25.80 -9.96
CA GLU A 248 -4.33 25.09 -11.11
C GLU A 248 -3.31 24.02 -10.67
N ALA A 249 -2.47 24.29 -9.67
CA ALA A 249 -1.51 23.31 -9.18
C ALA A 249 -2.18 22.06 -8.62
N PHE A 250 -3.24 22.21 -7.83
CA PHE A 250 -4.08 21.09 -7.37
C PHE A 250 -4.72 20.35 -8.54
N GLN A 251 -5.31 21.07 -9.49
CA GLN A 251 -6.01 20.48 -10.61
C GLN A 251 -5.06 19.74 -11.57
N TRP A 252 -3.90 20.33 -11.92
CA TRP A 252 -2.90 19.69 -12.79
C TRP A 252 -2.32 18.43 -12.16
N LEU A 253 -1.97 18.51 -10.89
CA LEU A 253 -1.50 17.35 -10.12
C LEU A 253 -2.58 16.26 -10.09
N TYR A 254 -3.84 16.64 -9.83
CA TYR A 254 -4.94 15.68 -9.82
C TYR A 254 -5.20 15.07 -11.18
N PHE A 255 -5.07 15.79 -12.30
CA PHE A 255 -5.18 15.19 -13.63
C PHE A 255 -4.10 14.15 -13.90
N GLY A 256 -2.88 14.36 -13.43
CA GLY A 256 -1.83 13.33 -13.47
C GLY A 256 -2.22 12.08 -12.69
N TYR A 257 -2.76 12.24 -11.50
CA TYR A 257 -3.27 11.14 -10.67
C TYR A 257 -4.52 10.49 -11.30
N LEU A 258 -5.44 11.29 -11.83
CA LEU A 258 -6.64 10.79 -12.51
C LEU A 258 -6.29 9.92 -13.71
N ALA A 259 -5.27 10.29 -14.46
CA ALA A 259 -4.78 9.46 -15.57
C ALA A 259 -4.31 8.08 -15.09
N ALA A 260 -3.64 8.03 -13.94
CA ALA A 260 -3.22 6.78 -13.32
C ALA A 260 -4.42 5.90 -12.94
N ILE A 261 -5.42 6.44 -12.23
CA ILE A 261 -6.59 5.66 -11.79
C ILE A 261 -7.52 5.25 -12.95
N LYS A 262 -7.51 5.98 -14.06
CA LYS A 262 -8.27 5.59 -15.27
C LYS A 262 -7.65 4.44 -16.03
N THR A 263 -6.34 4.23 -15.91
CA THR A 263 -5.59 3.25 -16.70
C THR A 263 -4.96 2.13 -15.88
N GLN A 264 -4.99 2.23 -14.56
CA GLN A 264 -4.42 1.24 -13.63
C GLN A 264 -5.52 0.28 -13.14
N ASN A 265 -5.15 -0.93 -12.79
CA ASN A 265 -6.07 -1.94 -12.26
C ASN A 265 -6.16 -1.96 -10.71
N GLY A 266 -5.78 -0.89 -10.06
CA GLY A 266 -6.14 -0.58 -8.69
C GLY A 266 -5.45 -1.37 -7.58
N ALA A 267 -4.26 -1.91 -7.82
CA ALA A 267 -3.54 -2.63 -6.76
C ALA A 267 -2.85 -1.69 -5.77
N ALA A 268 -2.40 -0.49 -6.18
CA ALA A 268 -1.98 0.60 -5.31
C ALA A 268 -2.00 1.92 -6.08
N MET A 269 -2.76 2.88 -5.58
CA MET A 269 -2.96 4.18 -6.23
C MET A 269 -2.36 5.30 -5.38
N SER A 270 -1.10 5.13 -4.96
CA SER A 270 -0.40 6.10 -4.12
C SER A 270 -0.30 7.47 -4.78
N VAL A 271 -0.54 8.50 -3.98
CA VAL A 271 -0.52 9.92 -4.42
C VAL A 271 0.89 10.48 -4.33
N GLY A 272 1.62 10.06 -3.31
CA GLY A 272 2.96 10.54 -3.03
C GLY A 272 2.99 11.76 -2.11
N ARG A 273 4.18 12.32 -1.93
CA ARG A 273 4.41 13.48 -1.09
C ARG A 273 4.10 14.76 -1.83
N VAL A 274 2.88 15.26 -1.66
CA VAL A 274 2.36 16.43 -2.40
C VAL A 274 2.11 17.65 -1.53
N SER A 275 2.00 17.49 -0.19
CA SER A 275 1.64 18.55 0.74
C SER A 275 2.62 19.73 0.72
N THR A 276 3.90 19.46 0.90
CA THR A 276 4.98 20.48 0.91
C THR A 276 5.08 21.19 -0.45
N PHE A 277 4.86 20.47 -1.55
CA PHE A 277 4.85 21.05 -2.90
C PHE A 277 3.68 22.03 -3.10
N LEU A 278 2.47 21.60 -2.75
CA LEU A 278 1.26 22.41 -2.91
C LEU A 278 1.25 23.63 -1.99
N ASP A 279 1.85 23.51 -0.79
CA ASP A 279 1.96 24.62 0.15
C ASP A 279 2.71 25.83 -0.44
N ILE A 280 3.69 25.60 -1.32
CA ILE A 280 4.44 26.65 -2.01
C ILE A 280 3.51 27.54 -2.83
N TYR A 281 2.57 26.95 -3.55
CA TYR A 281 1.58 27.69 -4.34
C TYR A 281 0.53 28.37 -3.46
N ILE A 282 0.04 27.67 -2.44
CA ILE A 282 -0.92 28.23 -1.48
C ILE A 282 -0.33 29.45 -0.78
N LYS A 283 0.87 29.32 -0.22
CA LYS A 283 1.55 30.43 0.48
C LYS A 283 1.71 31.65 -0.40
N ARG A 284 2.21 31.47 -1.62
CA ARG A 284 2.36 32.57 -2.58
C ARG A 284 1.02 33.25 -2.88
N ASP A 285 -0.03 32.49 -3.14
CA ASP A 285 -1.34 33.04 -3.50
C ASP A 285 -2.04 33.70 -2.30
N MET A 286 -1.79 33.23 -1.08
CA MET A 286 -2.23 33.89 0.14
C MET A 286 -1.49 35.23 0.38
N GLU A 287 -0.18 35.25 0.18
CA GLU A 287 0.63 36.47 0.28
C GLU A 287 0.24 37.53 -0.78
N ALA A 288 -0.21 37.06 -1.94
CA ALA A 288 -0.74 37.92 -3.00
C ALA A 288 -2.21 38.36 -2.78
N GLY A 289 -2.89 37.86 -1.72
CA GLY A 289 -4.30 38.11 -1.47
C GLY A 289 -5.28 37.47 -2.45
N ILE A 290 -4.81 36.45 -3.19
CA ILE A 290 -5.59 35.71 -4.20
C ILE A 290 -6.38 34.57 -3.52
N LEU A 291 -5.84 34.00 -2.44
CA LEU A 291 -6.39 32.84 -1.73
C LEU A 291 -6.53 33.16 -0.22
N THR A 292 -7.63 32.71 0.38
CA THR A 292 -7.84 32.76 1.82
C THR A 292 -7.51 31.42 2.47
N GLU A 293 -7.50 31.36 3.81
CA GLU A 293 -7.29 30.08 4.53
C GLU A 293 -8.44 29.10 4.26
N GLU A 294 -9.67 29.59 4.25
CA GLU A 294 -10.86 28.77 3.92
C GLU A 294 -10.76 28.23 2.48
N GLY A 295 -10.30 29.05 1.52
CA GLY A 295 -10.10 28.60 0.14
C GLY A 295 -8.98 27.60 0.00
N ALA A 296 -7.92 27.71 0.80
CA ALA A 296 -6.83 26.75 0.83
C ALA A 296 -7.30 25.38 1.39
N GLN A 297 -8.08 25.40 2.48
CA GLN A 297 -8.65 24.20 3.04
C GLN A 297 -9.68 23.57 2.09
N GLU A 298 -10.50 24.37 1.40
CA GLU A 298 -11.45 23.89 0.40
C GLU A 298 -10.78 23.13 -0.74
N LEU A 299 -9.64 23.60 -1.25
CA LEU A 299 -8.85 22.88 -2.27
C LEU A 299 -8.41 21.49 -1.77
N VAL A 300 -7.92 21.42 -0.53
CA VAL A 300 -7.46 20.17 0.09
C VAL A 300 -8.65 19.23 0.33
N ASP A 301 -9.77 19.73 0.85
CA ASP A 301 -10.96 18.94 1.10
C ASP A 301 -11.54 18.35 -0.20
N HIS A 302 -11.66 19.17 -1.25
CA HIS A 302 -12.20 18.71 -2.54
C HIS A 302 -11.29 17.68 -3.21
N MET A 303 -9.97 17.86 -3.16
CA MET A 303 -9.02 16.85 -3.64
C MET A 303 -9.11 15.55 -2.84
N THR A 304 -9.25 15.64 -1.53
CA THR A 304 -9.43 14.47 -0.65
C THR A 304 -10.72 13.70 -0.96
N MET A 305 -11.82 14.41 -1.26
CA MET A 305 -13.07 13.77 -1.71
C MET A 305 -12.84 12.91 -2.97
N LYS A 306 -12.00 13.39 -3.91
CA LYS A 306 -11.68 12.64 -5.14
C LYS A 306 -10.98 11.32 -4.81
N PHE A 307 -10.04 11.30 -3.87
CA PHE A 307 -9.39 10.06 -3.43
C PHE A 307 -10.36 9.08 -2.77
N ARG A 308 -11.33 9.57 -2.02
CA ARG A 308 -12.38 8.75 -1.36
C ARG A 308 -13.37 8.12 -2.33
N MET A 309 -13.44 8.59 -3.58
CA MET A 309 -14.38 8.08 -4.59
C MET A 309 -13.81 7.04 -5.56
N VAL A 310 -12.51 6.76 -5.52
CA VAL A 310 -11.88 5.80 -6.44
C VAL A 310 -12.41 4.39 -6.19
N LYS A 311 -12.99 3.77 -7.22
CA LYS A 311 -13.59 2.44 -7.17
C LYS A 311 -13.23 1.61 -8.39
N PHE A 312 -12.84 0.36 -8.17
CA PHE A 312 -12.58 -0.62 -9.22
C PHE A 312 -13.58 -1.77 -9.16
N ALA A 313 -13.87 -2.38 -10.31
CA ALA A 313 -14.64 -3.61 -10.36
C ALA A 313 -13.79 -4.77 -9.81
N ARG A 314 -14.15 -5.27 -8.64
CA ARG A 314 -13.43 -6.35 -7.95
C ARG A 314 -14.33 -7.54 -7.69
N ILE A 315 -13.75 -8.73 -7.67
CA ILE A 315 -14.45 -9.99 -7.42
C ILE A 315 -14.34 -10.39 -5.93
N PRO A 316 -15.25 -11.23 -5.41
CA PRO A 316 -15.24 -11.63 -4.01
C PRO A 316 -13.91 -12.24 -3.53
N SER A 317 -13.24 -13.02 -4.37
CA SER A 317 -11.92 -13.60 -4.02
C SER A 317 -10.83 -12.54 -3.84
N TYR A 318 -10.90 -11.42 -4.56
CA TYR A 318 -10.02 -10.27 -4.33
C TYR A 318 -10.33 -9.63 -2.97
N ASN A 319 -11.61 -9.41 -2.67
CA ASN A 319 -12.03 -8.81 -1.40
C ASN A 319 -11.74 -9.68 -0.18
N GLN A 320 -11.62 -11.00 -0.32
CA GLN A 320 -11.12 -11.87 0.74
C GLN A 320 -9.64 -11.62 1.06
N LEU A 321 -8.83 -11.30 0.05
CA LEU A 321 -7.42 -10.99 0.23
C LEU A 321 -7.21 -9.56 0.75
N PHE A 322 -7.96 -8.58 0.21
CA PHE A 322 -7.80 -7.16 0.44
C PHE A 322 -9.15 -6.54 0.82
N SER A 323 -9.60 -6.82 2.03
CA SER A 323 -10.92 -6.38 2.49
C SER A 323 -11.03 -4.88 2.66
N GLY A 324 -12.26 -4.37 2.60
CA GLY A 324 -12.57 -2.97 2.74
C GLY A 324 -12.44 -2.18 1.43
N ASP A 325 -12.30 -2.85 0.29
CA ASP A 325 -12.20 -2.23 -1.04
C ASP A 325 -11.08 -1.17 -1.17
N PRO A 326 -9.85 -1.42 -0.63
CA PRO A 326 -8.80 -0.43 -0.57
C PRO A 326 -8.25 -0.10 -1.94
N VAL A 327 -7.87 1.16 -2.15
CA VAL A 327 -7.11 1.60 -3.32
C VAL A 327 -5.70 2.05 -2.96
N TRP A 328 -5.42 2.19 -1.66
CA TRP A 328 -4.12 2.65 -1.13
C TRP A 328 -3.68 3.95 -1.79
N ALA A 329 -4.53 4.97 -1.72
CA ALA A 329 -4.20 6.33 -2.12
C ALA A 329 -3.28 6.96 -1.06
N THR A 330 -2.08 6.40 -0.90
CA THR A 330 -1.13 6.81 0.14
C THR A 330 -0.59 8.19 -0.15
N LEU A 331 -0.68 9.08 0.86
CA LEU A 331 -0.27 10.46 0.81
C LEU A 331 0.54 10.77 2.06
N GLU A 332 1.77 11.22 1.87
CA GLU A 332 2.70 11.47 2.95
C GLU A 332 2.71 12.93 3.39
N VAL A 333 2.85 13.13 4.71
CA VAL A 333 3.03 14.42 5.39
C VAL A 333 4.21 14.35 6.35
N GLY A 334 4.79 15.47 6.71
CA GLY A 334 5.91 15.53 7.66
C GLY A 334 7.26 15.19 7.03
N GLY A 335 8.17 14.62 7.83
CA GLY A 335 9.54 14.27 7.45
C GLY A 335 10.54 15.43 7.52
N MET A 336 11.80 15.12 7.20
CA MET A 336 12.92 16.07 7.25
C MET A 336 13.62 16.17 5.90
N GLY A 337 14.11 17.35 5.56
CA GLY A 337 15.07 17.56 4.47
C GLY A 337 16.46 17.03 4.86
N GLN A 338 17.27 16.72 3.84
CA GLN A 338 18.69 16.35 4.05
C GLN A 338 19.50 17.50 4.68
N ASP A 339 19.03 18.73 4.53
CA ASP A 339 19.61 19.92 5.15
C ASP A 339 19.24 20.10 6.63
N GLY A 340 18.42 19.20 7.17
CA GLY A 340 18.00 19.19 8.56
C GLY A 340 16.80 20.06 8.90
N ARG A 341 16.21 20.75 7.92
CA ARG A 341 14.94 21.47 8.14
C ARG A 341 13.77 20.50 8.20
N SER A 342 12.79 20.79 9.06
CA SER A 342 11.51 20.11 9.00
C SER A 342 10.81 20.40 7.67
N MET A 343 10.23 19.39 7.05
CA MET A 343 9.41 19.55 5.83
C MET A 343 7.91 19.71 6.14
N VAL A 344 7.55 19.81 7.41
CA VAL A 344 6.18 20.14 7.84
C VAL A 344 5.83 21.55 7.37
N THR A 345 4.71 21.65 6.67
CA THR A 345 4.11 22.92 6.23
C THR A 345 2.68 23.05 6.75
N LYS A 346 2.02 24.18 6.56
CA LYS A 346 0.61 24.33 6.88
C LYS A 346 -0.28 23.35 6.13
N THR A 347 0.10 22.95 4.93
CA THR A 347 -0.70 22.02 4.11
C THR A 347 -0.61 20.58 4.62
N ASP A 348 0.43 20.21 5.38
CA ASP A 348 0.44 18.94 6.12
C ASP A 348 -0.69 18.90 7.17
N TYR A 349 -0.87 19.97 7.92
CA TYR A 349 -2.00 20.10 8.86
C TYR A 349 -3.34 20.08 8.13
N ARG A 350 -3.48 20.79 6.98
CA ARG A 350 -4.74 20.82 6.22
C ARG A 350 -5.15 19.43 5.73
N PHE A 351 -4.20 18.58 5.30
CA PHE A 351 -4.51 17.20 4.93
C PHE A 351 -4.98 16.37 6.13
N LEU A 352 -4.33 16.48 7.28
CA LEU A 352 -4.80 15.81 8.50
C LEU A 352 -6.19 16.33 8.93
N HIS A 353 -6.43 17.62 8.80
CA HIS A 353 -7.69 18.27 9.15
C HIS A 353 -8.90 17.81 8.32
N THR A 354 -8.67 17.23 7.14
CA THR A 354 -9.75 16.61 6.35
C THR A 354 -10.47 15.49 7.08
N LEU A 355 -9.78 14.85 8.06
CA LEU A 355 -10.37 13.83 8.91
C LEU A 355 -11.32 14.40 9.99
N GLU A 356 -11.17 15.68 10.31
CA GLU A 356 -12.14 16.42 11.16
C GLU A 356 -13.26 17.00 10.31
N ASN A 357 -12.95 17.68 9.20
CA ASN A 357 -13.93 18.31 8.30
C ASN A 357 -14.91 17.31 7.66
N MET A 358 -14.45 16.11 7.32
CA MET A 358 -15.23 15.09 6.60
C MET A 358 -15.29 13.74 7.33
N GLY A 359 -14.81 13.69 8.57
CA GLY A 359 -14.80 12.47 9.39
C GLY A 359 -13.77 11.40 8.97
N PRO A 360 -13.63 10.36 9.82
CA PRO A 360 -12.71 9.26 9.60
C PRO A 360 -12.89 8.59 8.24
N SER A 361 -11.77 8.18 7.63
CA SER A 361 -11.78 7.50 6.33
C SER A 361 -10.52 6.65 6.15
N PRO A 362 -10.63 5.48 5.51
CA PRO A 362 -9.46 4.69 5.11
C PRO A 362 -8.63 5.35 3.99
N GLU A 363 -9.25 6.24 3.18
CA GLU A 363 -8.60 6.91 2.05
C GLU A 363 -8.76 8.44 2.13
N PRO A 364 -7.72 9.17 1.75
CA PRO A 364 -6.37 8.69 1.42
C PRO A 364 -5.73 8.00 2.62
N ASN A 365 -4.81 7.05 2.36
CA ASN A 365 -4.02 6.42 3.41
C ASN A 365 -2.95 7.42 3.88
N LEU A 366 -3.34 8.33 4.79
CA LEU A 366 -2.46 9.38 5.30
C LEU A 366 -1.33 8.78 6.11
N THR A 367 -0.10 9.16 5.76
CA THR A 367 1.13 8.63 6.33
C THR A 367 2.00 9.76 6.85
N VAL A 368 2.30 9.75 8.13
CA VAL A 368 3.24 10.68 8.74
C VAL A 368 4.65 10.11 8.62
N LEU A 369 5.53 10.81 7.91
CA LEU A 369 6.96 10.53 7.88
C LEU A 369 7.56 11.07 9.18
N TYR A 370 7.70 10.17 10.17
CA TYR A 370 7.91 10.53 11.57
C TYR A 370 9.39 10.52 11.95
N THR A 371 9.79 11.50 12.74
CA THR A 371 11.03 11.54 13.50
C THR A 371 10.81 12.35 14.78
N GLU A 372 11.58 12.06 15.83
CA GLU A 372 11.53 12.84 17.07
C GLU A 372 11.79 14.34 16.86
N ARG A 373 12.49 14.71 15.77
CA ARG A 373 12.87 16.09 15.40
C ARG A 373 11.74 16.90 14.76
N LEU A 374 10.60 16.30 14.45
CA LEU A 374 9.44 17.04 13.96
C LEU A 374 8.96 18.06 15.00
N PRO A 375 8.38 19.20 14.56
CA PRO A 375 7.80 20.17 15.48
C PRO A 375 6.81 19.52 16.46
N LYS A 376 6.96 19.83 17.76
CA LYS A 376 6.12 19.23 18.81
C LYS A 376 4.63 19.43 18.52
N ASN A 377 4.23 20.62 18.11
CA ASN A 377 2.83 20.91 17.78
C ASN A 377 2.27 20.01 16.67
N PHE A 378 3.11 19.67 15.68
CA PHE A 378 2.71 18.74 14.61
C PHE A 378 2.59 17.31 15.12
N LYS A 379 3.53 16.85 15.94
CA LYS A 379 3.46 15.51 16.57
C LYS A 379 2.21 15.38 17.43
N ASP A 380 1.92 16.40 18.23
CA ASP A 380 0.74 16.44 19.09
C ASP A 380 -0.56 16.39 18.27
N TYR A 381 -0.66 17.19 17.19
CA TYR A 381 -1.82 17.22 16.34
C TYR A 381 -2.02 15.89 15.59
N ALA A 382 -0.96 15.31 15.01
CA ALA A 382 -1.04 14.02 14.35
C ALA A 382 -1.47 12.91 15.34
N SER A 383 -0.96 12.93 16.57
CA SER A 383 -1.37 12.00 17.62
C SER A 383 -2.82 12.18 18.02
N HIS A 384 -3.30 13.43 18.16
CA HIS A 384 -4.71 13.71 18.37
C HIS A 384 -5.58 13.07 17.28
N ILE A 385 -5.28 13.34 16.02
CA ILE A 385 -6.02 12.77 14.88
C ILE A 385 -5.97 11.24 14.87
N SER A 386 -4.83 10.63 15.22
CA SER A 386 -4.73 9.15 15.34
C SER A 386 -5.67 8.59 16.42
N ILE A 387 -5.70 9.22 17.60
CA ILE A 387 -6.53 8.79 18.74
C ILE A 387 -8.01 8.86 18.36
N GLU A 388 -8.42 9.95 17.72
CA GLU A 388 -9.84 10.18 17.40
C GLU A 388 -10.34 9.36 16.20
N THR A 389 -9.46 9.07 15.21
CA THR A 389 -9.92 8.57 13.90
C THR A 389 -9.38 7.22 13.49
N SER A 390 -8.25 6.77 14.04
CA SER A 390 -7.50 5.58 13.59
C SER A 390 -7.25 5.55 12.07
N SER A 391 -7.13 6.73 11.42
CA SER A 391 -7.07 6.87 9.96
C SER A 391 -5.66 7.13 9.41
N ILE A 392 -4.67 7.33 10.27
CA ILE A 392 -3.28 7.62 9.86
C ILE A 392 -2.29 6.56 10.33
N GLN A 393 -1.17 6.46 9.62
CA GLN A 393 -0.04 5.61 9.99
C GLN A 393 1.25 6.42 10.07
N TYR A 394 2.28 5.82 10.63
CA TYR A 394 3.58 6.43 10.85
C TYR A 394 4.68 5.58 10.24
N GLU A 395 5.62 6.23 9.54
CA GLU A 395 6.82 5.64 8.96
C GLU A 395 8.06 6.36 9.48
N ASN A 396 9.11 5.61 9.79
CA ASN A 396 10.35 6.16 10.33
C ASN A 396 11.17 6.88 9.26
N ASP A 397 11.08 8.20 9.21
CA ASP A 397 11.83 9.02 8.27
C ASP A 397 13.36 8.90 8.46
N ASP A 398 13.84 8.72 9.69
CA ASP A 398 15.26 8.56 9.98
C ASP A 398 15.84 7.21 9.53
N ALA A 399 15.01 6.16 9.45
CA ALA A 399 15.41 4.88 8.86
C ALA A 399 15.32 4.89 7.33
N MET A 400 14.38 5.64 6.75
CA MET A 400 14.09 5.64 5.32
C MET A 400 14.93 6.65 4.53
N ARG A 401 15.11 7.86 5.06
CA ARG A 401 15.84 8.94 4.38
C ARG A 401 17.29 8.60 4.00
N PRO A 402 18.07 7.84 4.79
CA PRO A 402 19.41 7.42 4.37
C PRO A 402 19.43 6.53 3.12
N VAL A 403 18.34 5.79 2.86
CA VAL A 403 18.22 4.86 1.72
C VAL A 403 17.62 5.57 0.50
N TRP A 404 16.57 6.37 0.70
CA TRP A 404 15.71 6.88 -0.36
C TRP A 404 15.87 8.40 -0.62
N GLY A 405 16.73 9.09 0.14
CA GLY A 405 16.81 10.56 0.11
C GLY A 405 15.64 11.21 0.85
N ASP A 406 15.44 12.52 0.67
CA ASP A 406 14.38 13.29 1.32
C ASP A 406 13.15 13.52 0.43
N ASP A 407 13.18 13.06 -0.81
CA ASP A 407 12.03 13.11 -1.74
C ASP A 407 11.62 11.68 -2.13
N TYR A 408 11.02 10.97 -1.20
CA TYR A 408 10.49 9.63 -1.39
C TYR A 408 8.99 9.58 -1.11
N SER A 409 8.35 8.56 -1.63
CA SER A 409 6.92 8.26 -1.45
C SER A 409 6.74 6.83 -0.96
N ILE A 410 5.62 6.57 -0.30
CA ILE A 410 5.22 5.24 0.12
C ILE A 410 4.34 4.59 -0.94
N CYS A 411 4.83 3.52 -1.53
CA CYS A 411 4.07 2.71 -2.47
C CYS A 411 3.12 1.78 -1.71
N CYS A 412 1.82 1.96 -1.84
CA CYS A 412 0.81 1.11 -1.22
C CYS A 412 0.75 1.31 0.31
N CYS A 413 1.33 0.40 1.07
CA CYS A 413 1.20 0.33 2.53
C CYS A 413 2.41 0.92 3.26
N VAL A 414 3.60 0.35 3.01
CA VAL A 414 4.82 0.58 3.81
C VAL A 414 6.11 0.60 2.97
N SER A 415 6.03 0.45 1.66
CA SER A 415 7.20 0.37 0.79
C SER A 415 7.63 1.73 0.32
N ALA A 416 8.88 2.14 0.56
CA ALA A 416 9.39 3.39 0.05
C ALA A 416 9.93 3.28 -1.38
N THR A 417 9.85 4.40 -2.11
CA THR A 417 10.46 4.58 -3.44
C THR A 417 10.87 6.03 -3.63
N GLN A 418 11.99 6.28 -4.29
CA GLN A 418 12.41 7.63 -4.61
C GLN A 418 11.47 8.22 -5.67
N THR A 419 10.79 9.31 -5.32
CA THR A 419 9.72 9.88 -6.15
C THR A 419 10.25 10.32 -7.52
N GLY A 420 9.59 9.84 -8.58
CA GLY A 420 9.95 10.19 -9.95
C GLY A 420 11.20 9.52 -10.52
N LYS A 421 11.91 8.69 -9.74
CA LYS A 421 13.18 8.05 -10.13
C LYS A 421 13.14 6.53 -10.09
N GLU A 422 12.23 5.96 -9.35
CA GLU A 422 12.15 4.53 -9.12
C GLU A 422 10.75 3.97 -9.39
N MET A 423 10.72 2.68 -9.69
CA MET A 423 9.49 1.89 -9.72
C MET A 423 9.71 0.56 -9.00
N GLN A 424 8.65 -0.02 -8.49
CA GLN A 424 8.71 -1.29 -7.80
C GLN A 424 7.93 -2.36 -8.54
N PHE A 425 8.58 -3.46 -8.88
CA PHE A 425 7.90 -4.67 -9.30
C PHE A 425 7.22 -5.32 -8.10
N PHE A 426 5.89 -5.21 -8.05
CA PHE A 426 5.11 -5.74 -6.94
C PHE A 426 5.19 -7.25 -6.89
N GLY A 427 5.51 -7.76 -5.71
CA GLY A 427 5.52 -9.17 -5.41
C GLY A 427 4.25 -9.63 -4.70
N ALA A 428 4.44 -10.67 -3.95
CA ALA A 428 3.40 -11.35 -3.20
C ALA A 428 3.98 -11.76 -1.85
N ARG A 429 3.53 -12.90 -1.32
CA ARG A 429 4.10 -13.44 -0.07
C ARG A 429 4.50 -14.89 -0.27
N ALA A 430 5.68 -15.23 0.27
CA ALA A 430 6.06 -16.59 0.54
C ALA A 430 5.58 -16.96 1.96
N ASN A 431 4.81 -18.03 2.08
CA ASN A 431 4.29 -18.51 3.35
C ASN A 431 5.36 -19.37 4.04
N LEU A 432 6.17 -18.75 4.89
CA LEU A 432 7.28 -19.41 5.58
C LEU A 432 6.80 -20.41 6.63
N ALA A 433 5.58 -20.26 7.17
CA ALA A 433 4.97 -21.24 8.07
C ALA A 433 4.65 -22.55 7.34
N LYS A 434 4.12 -22.49 6.12
CA LYS A 434 3.95 -23.69 5.28
C LYS A 434 5.28 -24.29 4.87
N CYS A 435 6.27 -23.45 4.58
CA CYS A 435 7.64 -23.90 4.26
C CYS A 435 8.23 -24.73 5.40
N LEU A 436 8.02 -24.32 6.66
CA LEU A 436 8.44 -25.09 7.84
C LEU A 436 7.71 -26.44 7.91
N LEU A 437 6.40 -26.49 7.67
CA LEU A 437 5.63 -27.74 7.62
C LEU A 437 6.10 -28.66 6.49
N TYR A 438 6.46 -28.10 5.33
CA TYR A 438 7.02 -28.89 4.23
C TYR A 438 8.41 -29.43 4.58
N ALA A 439 9.23 -28.67 5.31
CA ALA A 439 10.51 -29.16 5.82
C ALA A 439 10.33 -30.38 6.74
N ILE A 440 9.32 -30.37 7.59
CA ILE A 440 8.99 -31.48 8.49
C ILE A 440 8.42 -32.68 7.72
N ASN A 441 7.54 -32.43 6.75
CA ASN A 441 6.80 -33.47 6.01
C ASN A 441 7.43 -33.90 4.67
N GLY A 442 8.71 -33.59 4.42
CA GLY A 442 9.38 -34.03 3.18
C GLY A 442 8.78 -33.42 1.90
N GLY A 443 8.32 -32.16 1.96
CA GLY A 443 7.74 -31.42 0.83
C GLY A 443 6.24 -31.65 0.61
N VAL A 444 5.58 -32.44 1.45
CA VAL A 444 4.15 -32.72 1.34
C VAL A 444 3.33 -31.71 2.14
N ASP A 445 2.29 -31.17 1.51
CA ASP A 445 1.31 -30.33 2.18
C ASP A 445 0.37 -31.15 3.08
N CYS A 446 0.34 -30.85 4.38
CA CYS A 446 -0.45 -31.63 5.34
C CYS A 446 -1.97 -31.48 5.16
N LYS A 447 -2.46 -30.45 4.47
CA LYS A 447 -3.89 -30.21 4.22
C LYS A 447 -4.36 -30.85 2.90
N SER A 448 -3.70 -30.52 1.77
CA SER A 448 -4.08 -31.08 0.45
C SER A 448 -3.54 -32.47 0.20
N LYS A 449 -2.52 -32.90 0.94
CA LYS A 449 -1.76 -34.15 0.74
C LYS A 449 -0.93 -34.16 -0.55
N ASP A 450 -0.79 -33.03 -1.22
CA ASP A 450 0.03 -32.91 -2.44
C ASP A 450 1.52 -32.87 -2.10
N GLN A 451 2.34 -33.50 -2.94
CA GLN A 451 3.78 -33.24 -2.99
C GLN A 451 4.00 -31.90 -3.68
N VAL A 452 4.21 -30.84 -2.91
CA VAL A 452 4.37 -29.46 -3.41
C VAL A 452 5.83 -29.05 -3.48
N GLY A 453 6.57 -29.24 -2.39
CA GLY A 453 8.00 -29.01 -2.33
C GLY A 453 8.83 -30.20 -2.84
N PRO A 454 10.16 -30.06 -2.89
CA PRO A 454 11.05 -31.20 -3.22
C PRO A 454 10.81 -32.39 -2.28
N ALA A 455 10.76 -33.59 -2.86
CA ALA A 455 10.59 -34.81 -2.09
C ALA A 455 11.92 -35.22 -1.43
N TYR A 456 11.87 -35.41 -0.12
CA TYR A 456 12.97 -36.03 0.66
C TYR A 456 12.40 -36.72 1.91
N THR A 457 13.26 -37.44 2.62
CA THR A 457 12.85 -38.17 3.83
C THR A 457 12.23 -37.22 4.86
N PRO A 458 10.97 -37.37 5.24
CA PRO A 458 10.35 -36.56 6.29
C PRO A 458 11.01 -36.82 7.65
N ILE A 459 10.76 -35.92 8.60
CA ILE A 459 11.12 -36.17 10.01
C ILE A 459 10.18 -37.24 10.55
N THR A 460 10.71 -38.32 11.10
CA THR A 460 9.92 -39.46 11.60
C THR A 460 9.94 -39.58 13.13
N SER A 461 10.81 -38.79 13.80
CA SER A 461 10.91 -38.78 15.27
C SER A 461 9.62 -38.35 15.92
N GLU A 462 9.34 -38.89 17.13
CA GLU A 462 8.18 -38.51 17.93
C GLU A 462 8.27 -37.08 18.41
N TYR A 463 9.47 -36.64 18.76
CA TYR A 463 9.77 -35.28 19.18
C TYR A 463 10.67 -34.63 18.14
N LEU A 464 10.43 -33.33 17.84
CA LEU A 464 11.25 -32.60 16.92
C LEU A 464 12.62 -32.26 17.53
N ASP A 465 13.67 -32.51 16.76
CA ASP A 465 15.03 -32.06 17.07
C ASP A 465 15.31 -30.72 16.35
N TYR A 466 15.83 -29.74 17.06
CA TYR A 466 16.04 -28.41 16.54
C TYR A 466 17.02 -28.37 15.35
N ASP A 467 18.14 -29.08 15.48
CA ASP A 467 19.19 -29.05 14.44
C ASP A 467 18.71 -29.76 13.16
N GLU A 468 17.97 -30.89 13.32
CA GLU A 468 17.38 -31.61 12.19
C GLU A 468 16.34 -30.73 11.46
N VAL A 469 15.45 -30.04 12.21
CA VAL A 469 14.43 -29.15 11.64
C VAL A 469 15.12 -28.00 10.91
N MET A 470 16.12 -27.36 11.53
CA MET A 470 16.84 -26.24 10.93
C MET A 470 17.54 -26.62 9.63
N ALA A 471 18.20 -27.78 9.58
CA ALA A 471 18.89 -28.25 8.38
C ALA A 471 17.93 -28.52 7.21
N LYS A 472 16.74 -29.06 7.50
CA LYS A 472 15.70 -29.29 6.49
C LYS A 472 14.99 -28.00 6.08
N TYR A 473 14.73 -27.13 7.03
CA TYR A 473 14.07 -25.86 6.79
C TYR A 473 14.94 -24.92 5.93
N ASP A 474 16.23 -24.88 6.18
CA ASP A 474 17.17 -24.11 5.38
C ASP A 474 17.13 -24.50 3.90
N LYS A 475 17.18 -25.82 3.61
CA LYS A 475 17.05 -26.35 2.24
C LYS A 475 15.68 -26.05 1.60
N MET A 476 14.59 -26.14 2.38
CA MET A 476 13.25 -25.86 1.87
C MET A 476 13.09 -24.38 1.55
N MET A 477 13.69 -23.49 2.33
CA MET A 477 13.73 -22.05 2.02
C MET A 477 14.54 -21.74 0.75
N ASP A 478 15.65 -22.45 0.45
CA ASP A 478 16.39 -22.27 -0.81
C ASP A 478 15.50 -22.60 -2.03
N TRP A 479 14.78 -23.72 -1.98
CA TRP A 479 13.82 -24.08 -3.02
C TRP A 479 12.72 -23.02 -3.18
N LEU A 480 12.11 -22.61 -2.06
CA LEU A 480 11.01 -21.64 -2.07
C LEU A 480 11.46 -20.28 -2.63
N ALA A 481 12.65 -19.80 -2.24
CA ALA A 481 13.20 -18.54 -2.74
C ALA A 481 13.37 -18.56 -4.26
N GLY A 482 13.93 -19.66 -4.81
CA GLY A 482 14.09 -19.82 -6.26
C GLY A 482 12.76 -19.86 -7.02
N LEU A 483 11.83 -20.67 -6.54
CA LEU A 483 10.49 -20.77 -7.13
C LEU A 483 9.77 -19.41 -7.08
N TYR A 484 9.84 -18.72 -5.95
CA TYR A 484 9.19 -17.44 -5.74
C TYR A 484 9.70 -16.37 -6.70
N VAL A 485 11.03 -16.21 -6.82
CA VAL A 485 11.62 -15.26 -7.76
C VAL A 485 11.23 -15.60 -9.20
N ASN A 486 11.25 -16.88 -9.60
CA ASN A 486 10.88 -17.32 -10.95
C ASN A 486 9.40 -17.03 -11.27
N VAL A 487 8.50 -17.24 -10.32
CA VAL A 487 7.07 -16.90 -10.47
C VAL A 487 6.90 -15.40 -10.68
N LEU A 488 7.57 -14.58 -9.87
CA LEU A 488 7.47 -13.12 -10.00
C LEU A 488 8.11 -12.62 -11.30
N ASN A 489 9.25 -13.16 -11.74
CA ASN A 489 9.88 -12.83 -13.03
C ASN A 489 8.89 -13.02 -14.19
N LEU A 490 8.21 -14.16 -14.20
CA LEU A 490 7.20 -14.46 -15.20
C LEU A 490 6.04 -13.46 -15.16
N ILE A 491 5.50 -13.17 -13.97
CA ILE A 491 4.41 -12.24 -13.80
C ILE A 491 4.80 -10.84 -14.28
N GLN A 492 5.97 -10.32 -13.85
CA GLN A 492 6.40 -8.96 -14.19
C GLN A 492 6.69 -8.81 -15.69
N TYR A 493 7.27 -9.85 -16.33
CA TYR A 493 7.43 -9.88 -17.78
C TYR A 493 6.08 -9.76 -18.50
N MET A 494 5.06 -10.50 -18.05
CA MET A 494 3.75 -10.49 -18.69
C MET A 494 2.99 -9.17 -18.46
N HIS A 495 3.20 -8.54 -17.31
CA HIS A 495 2.70 -7.18 -17.05
C HIS A 495 3.31 -6.17 -18.03
N ASP A 496 4.63 -6.12 -18.14
CA ASP A 496 5.28 -5.19 -19.07
C ASP A 496 4.86 -5.42 -20.53
N LYS A 497 4.62 -6.67 -20.90
CA LYS A 497 4.26 -7.02 -22.29
C LYS A 497 2.80 -6.74 -22.65
N TYR A 498 1.87 -7.04 -21.75
CA TYR A 498 0.44 -7.03 -22.05
C TYR A 498 -0.34 -5.94 -21.32
N TYR A 499 0.26 -5.30 -20.31
CA TYR A 499 -0.34 -4.24 -19.53
C TYR A 499 0.73 -3.30 -18.98
N TYR A 500 1.26 -2.44 -19.84
CA TYR A 500 2.23 -1.44 -19.46
C TYR A 500 1.53 -0.19 -18.87
N GLU A 501 2.00 0.25 -17.71
CA GLU A 501 1.39 1.35 -16.94
C GLU A 501 1.92 2.72 -17.40
N ALA A 502 1.66 3.04 -18.67
CA ALA A 502 2.26 4.17 -19.39
C ALA A 502 1.97 5.53 -18.75
N SER A 503 0.78 5.76 -18.19
CA SER A 503 0.40 7.04 -17.59
C SER A 503 1.25 7.40 -16.36
N GLN A 504 1.56 6.40 -15.52
CA GLN A 504 2.41 6.61 -14.35
C GLN A 504 3.88 6.68 -14.76
N MET A 505 4.33 5.77 -15.65
CA MET A 505 5.71 5.74 -16.14
C MET A 505 6.09 6.99 -16.94
N ALA A 506 5.12 7.69 -17.56
CA ALA A 506 5.36 8.95 -18.23
C ALA A 506 5.74 10.09 -17.26
N LEU A 507 5.40 9.96 -15.99
CA LEU A 507 5.65 10.96 -14.94
C LEU A 507 6.85 10.60 -14.05
N ILE A 508 7.68 9.66 -14.48
CA ILE A 508 8.96 9.34 -13.84
C ILE A 508 10.12 9.44 -14.85
N ASP A 509 11.35 9.39 -14.36
CA ASP A 509 12.53 9.46 -15.21
C ASP A 509 12.58 8.26 -16.16
N THR A 510 13.22 8.43 -17.31
CA THR A 510 13.38 7.35 -18.29
C THR A 510 14.41 6.33 -17.82
N ASP A 511 15.46 6.78 -17.15
CA ASP A 511 16.44 5.90 -16.47
C ASP A 511 15.90 5.56 -15.06
N VAL A 512 15.21 4.43 -14.98
CA VAL A 512 14.46 4.01 -13.79
C VAL A 512 15.24 2.96 -13.02
N ARG A 513 15.54 3.23 -11.75
CA ARG A 513 15.93 2.18 -10.80
C ARG A 513 14.71 1.31 -10.48
N ARG A 514 14.89 -0.02 -10.56
CA ARG A 514 13.82 -0.97 -10.30
C ARG A 514 14.10 -1.78 -9.06
N THR A 515 13.17 -1.81 -8.14
CA THR A 515 13.17 -2.75 -7.01
C THR A 515 12.25 -3.93 -7.30
N PHE A 516 12.55 -5.07 -6.70
CA PHE A 516 11.82 -6.33 -6.87
C PHE A 516 11.25 -6.74 -5.52
N ALA A 517 10.02 -6.34 -5.28
CA ALA A 517 9.38 -6.54 -4.00
C ALA A 517 9.03 -8.02 -3.78
N THR A 518 9.45 -8.54 -2.66
CA THR A 518 9.04 -9.84 -2.13
C THR A 518 8.36 -9.65 -0.78
N GLY A 519 7.87 -10.70 -0.16
CA GLY A 519 7.24 -10.58 1.15
C GLY A 519 7.12 -11.91 1.88
N ILE A 520 7.02 -11.82 3.19
CA ILE A 520 6.93 -12.93 4.12
C ILE A 520 5.56 -12.96 4.76
N ALA A 521 4.93 -14.16 4.81
CA ALA A 521 3.75 -14.45 5.61
C ALA A 521 4.07 -15.53 6.65
N GLY A 522 3.44 -15.44 7.82
CA GLY A 522 3.61 -16.38 8.93
C GLY A 522 4.90 -16.18 9.72
N PHE A 523 5.48 -14.98 9.67
CA PHE A 523 6.77 -14.64 10.26
C PHE A 523 6.84 -14.97 11.76
N SER A 524 5.98 -14.36 12.57
CA SER A 524 5.99 -14.53 14.04
C SER A 524 5.73 -15.97 14.46
N HIS A 525 4.82 -16.66 13.76
CA HIS A 525 4.52 -18.06 14.03
C HIS A 525 5.71 -19.00 13.74
N VAL A 526 6.52 -18.69 12.72
CA VAL A 526 7.77 -19.44 12.47
C VAL A 526 8.77 -19.18 13.60
N VAL A 527 8.92 -17.92 14.02
CA VAL A 527 9.82 -17.56 15.13
C VAL A 527 9.45 -18.31 16.39
N ASP A 528 8.18 -18.26 16.79
CA ASP A 528 7.68 -18.93 17.98
C ASP A 528 7.74 -20.46 17.86
N SER A 529 7.49 -21.00 16.67
CA SER A 529 7.61 -22.46 16.40
C SER A 529 9.06 -22.94 16.54
N LEU A 530 10.03 -22.20 15.99
CA LEU A 530 11.45 -22.53 16.14
C LEU A 530 11.92 -22.38 17.59
N SER A 531 11.40 -21.37 18.28
CA SER A 531 11.64 -21.18 19.72
C SER A 531 11.07 -22.35 20.52
N ALA A 532 9.85 -22.78 20.25
CA ALA A 532 9.23 -23.93 20.90
C ALA A 532 10.05 -25.22 20.69
N ILE A 533 10.50 -25.48 19.47
CA ILE A 533 11.33 -26.65 19.16
C ILE A 533 12.68 -26.58 19.88
N LYS A 534 13.24 -25.39 20.05
CA LYS A 534 14.56 -25.18 20.69
C LYS A 534 14.51 -25.28 22.20
N TYR A 535 13.47 -24.74 22.84
CA TYR A 535 13.44 -24.53 24.30
C TYR A 535 12.39 -25.36 25.03
N ALA A 536 11.42 -25.96 24.32
CA ALA A 536 10.39 -26.83 24.87
C ALA A 536 10.46 -28.25 24.27
N LYS A 537 9.48 -29.07 24.55
CA LYS A 537 9.32 -30.40 23.92
C LYS A 537 8.14 -30.37 22.97
N VAL A 538 8.41 -30.54 21.69
CA VAL A 538 7.38 -30.54 20.63
C VAL A 538 7.21 -31.98 20.13
N LYS A 539 6.07 -32.59 20.49
CA LYS A 539 5.66 -33.91 20.02
C LYS A 539 4.87 -33.77 18.71
N THR A 540 5.20 -34.61 17.73
CA THR A 540 4.47 -34.67 16.45
C THR A 540 3.24 -35.54 16.55
N ILE A 541 2.10 -35.08 16.05
CA ILE A 541 0.87 -35.84 15.88
C ILE A 541 0.69 -36.13 14.40
N ARG A 542 0.59 -37.45 14.07
CA ARG A 542 0.57 -37.92 12.67
C ARG A 542 -0.78 -38.48 12.30
N ASP A 543 -1.14 -38.34 11.04
CA ASP A 543 -2.28 -39.02 10.45
C ASP A 543 -1.93 -40.48 10.06
N GLU A 544 -2.90 -41.19 9.51
CA GLU A 544 -2.77 -42.57 9.04
C GLU A 544 -1.71 -42.80 7.96
N ASN A 545 -1.32 -41.73 7.24
CA ASN A 545 -0.29 -41.76 6.22
C ASN A 545 1.10 -41.35 6.76
N GLY A 546 1.21 -41.11 8.07
CA GLY A 546 2.45 -40.70 8.73
C GLY A 546 2.80 -39.20 8.59
N LEU A 547 1.92 -38.38 7.98
CA LEU A 547 2.13 -36.95 7.87
C LEU A 547 1.88 -36.27 9.22
N VAL A 548 2.74 -35.34 9.60
CA VAL A 548 2.52 -34.51 10.78
C VAL A 548 1.40 -33.53 10.48
N VAL A 549 0.32 -33.59 11.24
CA VAL A 549 -0.89 -32.77 11.07
C VAL A 549 -1.20 -31.87 12.26
N ASP A 550 -0.66 -32.16 13.45
CA ASP A 550 -0.76 -31.33 14.65
C ASP A 550 0.48 -31.53 15.55
N PHE A 551 0.59 -30.70 16.58
CA PHE A 551 1.68 -30.74 17.54
C PHE A 551 1.15 -30.62 18.97
N GLU A 552 1.86 -31.27 19.90
CA GLU A 552 1.68 -31.12 21.33
C GLU A 552 2.98 -30.56 21.92
N THR A 553 2.93 -29.30 22.37
CA THR A 553 4.07 -28.58 22.90
C THR A 553 3.96 -28.53 24.41
N THR A 554 4.97 -29.04 25.11
CA THR A 554 5.05 -29.11 26.58
C THR A 554 6.28 -28.39 27.10
N GLY A 555 6.09 -27.51 28.07
CA GLY A 555 7.13 -26.63 28.64
C GLY A 555 7.02 -25.22 28.12
N ASP A 556 7.67 -24.30 28.85
CA ASP A 556 7.70 -22.90 28.51
C ASP A 556 8.81 -22.61 27.49
N PHE A 557 8.55 -21.67 26.59
CA PHE A 557 9.53 -21.18 25.62
C PHE A 557 9.39 -19.67 25.42
N PRO A 558 10.51 -18.98 25.08
CA PRO A 558 10.47 -17.55 24.76
C PRO A 558 9.57 -17.29 23.54
N LYS A 559 8.74 -16.25 23.61
CA LYS A 559 7.87 -15.85 22.51
C LYS A 559 8.24 -14.46 22.02
N TYR A 560 8.22 -14.28 20.73
CA TYR A 560 8.41 -12.99 20.07
C TYR A 560 7.33 -12.00 20.51
N GLY A 561 7.74 -10.73 20.75
CA GLY A 561 6.85 -9.68 21.26
C GLY A 561 6.92 -9.46 22.77
N ASN A 562 7.96 -9.95 23.43
CA ASN A 562 8.17 -9.81 24.89
C ASN A 562 9.55 -9.24 25.24
N ASP A 563 10.26 -8.68 24.27
CA ASP A 563 11.63 -8.15 24.43
C ASP A 563 12.62 -9.20 24.96
N ASP A 564 12.49 -10.42 24.46
CA ASP A 564 13.35 -11.55 24.81
C ASP A 564 14.27 -11.91 23.65
N ASP A 565 15.55 -11.63 23.78
CA ASP A 565 16.55 -11.84 22.73
C ASP A 565 16.60 -13.29 22.22
N ARG A 566 16.23 -14.28 23.05
CA ARG A 566 16.19 -15.68 22.64
C ARG A 566 15.18 -15.96 21.51
N ALA A 567 14.08 -15.22 21.49
CA ALA A 567 13.09 -15.26 20.40
C ALA A 567 13.39 -14.21 19.31
N ASP A 568 13.78 -13.00 19.71
CA ASP A 568 14.01 -11.89 18.80
C ASP A 568 15.20 -12.14 17.86
N ASP A 569 16.27 -12.83 18.33
CA ASP A 569 17.41 -13.28 17.51
C ASP A 569 16.97 -14.27 16.42
N ILE A 570 15.99 -15.14 16.72
CA ILE A 570 15.41 -16.05 15.70
C ILE A 570 14.67 -15.24 14.63
N ALA A 571 13.97 -14.18 15.03
CA ALA A 571 13.27 -13.30 14.11
C ALA A 571 14.25 -12.58 13.14
N VAL A 572 15.32 -12.01 13.68
CA VAL A 572 16.38 -11.38 12.88
C VAL A 572 17.04 -12.39 11.95
N TRP A 573 17.38 -13.58 12.45
CA TRP A 573 17.97 -14.67 11.66
C TRP A 573 17.05 -15.07 10.49
N LEU A 574 15.75 -15.23 10.74
CA LEU A 574 14.78 -15.65 9.73
C LEU A 574 14.70 -14.65 8.56
N LEU A 575 14.55 -13.35 8.90
CA LEU A 575 14.53 -12.27 7.92
C LEU A 575 15.79 -12.25 7.07
N GLN A 576 16.96 -12.21 7.71
CA GLN A 576 18.25 -12.14 7.02
C GLN A 576 18.52 -13.38 6.15
N THR A 577 18.18 -14.56 6.66
CA THR A 577 18.42 -15.82 5.94
C THR A 577 17.55 -15.90 4.70
N PHE A 578 16.25 -15.61 4.80
CA PHE A 578 15.37 -15.67 3.64
C PHE A 578 15.76 -14.63 2.60
N MET A 579 16.09 -13.40 3.02
CA MET A 579 16.55 -12.36 2.09
C MET A 579 17.87 -12.72 1.38
N LYS A 580 18.84 -13.32 2.09
CA LYS A 580 20.07 -13.82 1.47
C LYS A 580 19.79 -14.88 0.40
N LYS A 581 18.78 -15.74 0.62
CA LYS A 581 18.38 -16.75 -0.35
C LYS A 581 17.73 -16.13 -1.59
N LEU A 582 16.84 -15.15 -1.43
CA LEU A 582 16.21 -14.41 -2.53
C LEU A 582 17.27 -13.73 -3.43
N LYS A 583 18.29 -13.10 -2.84
CA LYS A 583 19.38 -12.41 -3.56
C LYS A 583 20.28 -13.33 -4.41
N LYS A 584 20.19 -14.65 -4.27
CA LYS A 584 20.95 -15.59 -5.11
C LYS A 584 20.39 -15.73 -6.53
N HIS A 585 19.15 -15.28 -6.78
CA HIS A 585 18.42 -15.54 -8.01
C HIS A 585 18.37 -14.30 -8.90
N HIS A 586 18.42 -14.54 -10.23
CA HIS A 586 18.24 -13.49 -11.21
C HIS A 586 16.82 -12.94 -11.20
N THR A 587 16.69 -11.63 -11.16
CA THR A 587 15.40 -10.90 -11.17
C THR A 587 15.13 -10.27 -12.53
N TYR A 588 13.86 -10.14 -12.87
CA TYR A 588 13.43 -9.51 -14.11
C TYR A 588 14.00 -8.10 -14.24
N ARG A 589 14.61 -7.81 -15.42
CA ARG A 589 15.27 -6.52 -15.73
C ARG A 589 16.35 -6.13 -14.69
N GLU A 590 17.02 -7.09 -14.10
CA GLU A 590 18.09 -6.88 -13.11
C GLU A 590 17.65 -5.99 -11.92
N SER A 591 16.35 -6.07 -11.58
CA SER A 591 15.81 -5.31 -10.48
C SER A 591 16.37 -5.74 -9.12
N GLU A 592 16.53 -4.80 -8.21
CA GLU A 592 17.09 -5.04 -6.88
C GLU A 592 16.08 -5.74 -5.97
N PRO A 593 16.36 -6.96 -5.46
CA PRO A 593 15.44 -7.64 -4.54
C PRO A 593 15.27 -6.89 -3.23
N THR A 594 14.02 -6.67 -2.85
CA THR A 594 13.59 -6.18 -1.54
C THR A 594 12.63 -7.18 -0.91
N THR A 595 12.40 -7.10 0.40
CA THR A 595 11.39 -7.92 1.07
C THR A 595 10.61 -7.11 2.09
N SER A 596 9.39 -7.56 2.35
CA SER A 596 8.51 -7.00 3.39
C SER A 596 8.08 -8.07 4.39
N ILE A 597 7.77 -7.63 5.61
CA ILE A 597 7.01 -8.42 6.58
C ILE A 597 5.64 -7.75 6.69
N LEU A 598 4.74 -8.14 5.79
CA LEU A 598 3.42 -7.52 5.61
C LEU A 598 2.43 -8.52 5.03
N THR A 599 1.25 -8.66 5.61
CA THR A 599 0.22 -9.59 5.12
C THR A 599 -1.09 -8.92 4.72
N ILE A 600 -1.31 -7.67 5.09
CA ILE A 600 -2.60 -7.00 4.90
C ILE A 600 -3.68 -7.79 5.67
N THR A 601 -4.94 -7.83 5.23
CA THR A 601 -5.99 -8.71 5.77
C THR A 601 -5.92 -10.15 5.25
N SER A 602 -4.96 -10.42 4.38
CA SER A 602 -4.77 -11.76 3.78
C SER A 602 -4.24 -12.81 4.76
N ASN A 603 -3.78 -12.39 5.96
CA ASN A 603 -3.36 -13.27 7.04
C ASN A 603 -4.43 -14.34 7.38
N VAL A 604 -5.72 -13.98 7.29
CA VAL A 604 -6.85 -14.90 7.50
C VAL A 604 -6.87 -15.99 6.40
N VAL A 605 -6.77 -15.58 5.14
CA VAL A 605 -6.79 -16.51 3.98
C VAL A 605 -5.56 -17.43 4.00
N TYR A 606 -4.39 -16.87 4.34
CA TYR A 606 -3.15 -17.65 4.44
C TYR A 606 -3.20 -18.63 5.59
N GLY A 607 -3.78 -18.22 6.72
CA GLY A 607 -4.00 -19.08 7.89
C GLY A 607 -4.90 -20.25 7.58
N LYS A 608 -6.02 -20.04 6.87
CA LYS A 608 -6.92 -21.11 6.43
C LYS A 608 -6.20 -22.21 5.63
N ALA A 609 -5.22 -21.84 4.83
CA ALA A 609 -4.44 -22.78 4.03
C ALA A 609 -3.28 -23.43 4.79
N THR A 610 -2.96 -22.99 6.02
CA THR A 610 -1.82 -23.47 6.80
C THR A 610 -2.24 -24.47 7.86
N GLY A 611 -1.50 -25.57 8.02
CA GLY A 611 -1.68 -26.58 9.06
C GLY A 611 -1.39 -26.05 10.45
N ALA A 612 -1.53 -26.90 11.47
CA ALA A 612 -1.11 -26.57 12.83
C ALA A 612 0.41 -26.34 12.91
N LEU A 613 0.86 -25.57 13.88
CA LEU A 613 2.27 -25.19 14.05
C LEU A 613 2.78 -25.53 15.46
N PRO A 614 4.09 -25.73 15.62
CA PRO A 614 4.71 -26.05 16.91
C PRO A 614 4.50 -25.02 18.02
N ASP A 615 4.24 -23.75 17.67
CA ASP A 615 3.93 -22.67 18.63
C ASP A 615 2.57 -22.82 19.33
N GLY A 616 1.77 -23.82 18.94
CA GLY A 616 0.42 -24.10 19.44
C GLY A 616 -0.72 -23.58 18.58
N ARG A 617 -0.41 -22.88 17.48
CA ARG A 617 -1.42 -22.41 16.51
C ARG A 617 -2.13 -23.59 15.87
N LYS A 618 -3.44 -23.58 15.87
CA LYS A 618 -4.27 -24.65 15.30
C LYS A 618 -4.42 -24.52 13.78
N ALA A 619 -4.58 -25.65 13.11
CA ALA A 619 -4.78 -25.70 11.67
C ALA A 619 -5.96 -24.83 11.23
N GLY A 620 -5.73 -23.97 10.24
CA GLY A 620 -6.75 -23.08 9.69
C GLY A 620 -6.99 -21.79 10.46
N ALA A 621 -6.42 -21.59 11.65
CA ALA A 621 -6.48 -20.31 12.35
C ALA A 621 -5.76 -19.19 11.56
N PRO A 622 -6.14 -17.90 11.69
CA PRO A 622 -5.41 -16.81 11.08
C PRO A 622 -3.92 -16.82 11.43
N LEU A 623 -3.07 -16.37 10.52
CA LEU A 623 -1.69 -15.99 10.83
C LEU A 623 -1.67 -14.58 11.43
N SER A 624 -0.65 -14.25 12.23
CA SER A 624 -0.48 -12.87 12.69
C SER A 624 -0.20 -11.93 11.52
N PRO A 625 -0.74 -10.70 11.54
CA PRO A 625 -0.55 -9.76 10.46
C PRO A 625 0.85 -9.13 10.51
N GLY A 626 1.55 -9.11 9.36
CA GLY A 626 2.85 -8.46 9.26
C GLY A 626 3.87 -8.99 10.26
N ALA A 627 4.56 -8.07 10.93
CA ALA A 627 5.55 -8.36 11.98
C ALA A 627 4.95 -8.37 13.40
N ASN A 628 3.64 -8.29 13.53
CA ASN A 628 2.98 -8.42 14.83
C ASN A 628 3.32 -9.77 15.48
N PRO A 629 3.50 -9.80 16.80
CA PRO A 629 3.63 -11.05 17.53
C PRO A 629 2.45 -11.99 17.32
N SER A 630 2.66 -13.28 17.60
CA SER A 630 1.61 -14.28 17.52
C SER A 630 0.48 -14.01 18.52
N TYR A 631 -0.76 -14.38 18.18
CA TYR A 631 -1.89 -14.15 19.08
C TYR A 631 -1.68 -14.75 20.46
N GLY A 632 -1.82 -13.92 21.50
CA GLY A 632 -1.61 -14.31 22.89
C GLY A 632 -0.14 -14.50 23.30
N ALA A 633 0.82 -14.14 22.43
CA ALA A 633 2.25 -14.18 22.76
C ALA A 633 2.67 -13.01 23.62
N GLU A 634 2.09 -11.83 23.40
CA GLU A 634 2.43 -10.56 24.08
C GLU A 634 1.93 -10.58 25.54
N GLN A 635 2.84 -10.70 26.47
CA GLN A 635 2.52 -10.77 27.90
C GLN A 635 3.14 -9.64 28.72
N ASN A 636 4.17 -8.96 28.17
CA ASN A 636 4.94 -7.95 28.87
C ASN A 636 4.53 -6.50 28.60
N GLY A 637 3.39 -6.30 27.92
CA GLY A 637 2.84 -4.98 27.61
C GLY A 637 3.30 -4.39 26.26
N LEU A 638 2.80 -3.19 25.96
CA LEU A 638 3.01 -2.51 24.68
C LEU A 638 4.48 -2.27 24.36
N LEU A 639 5.27 -1.76 25.33
CA LEU A 639 6.66 -1.39 25.09
C LEU A 639 7.53 -2.60 24.77
N ALA A 640 7.30 -3.74 25.45
CA ALA A 640 8.02 -4.97 25.15
C ALA A 640 7.69 -5.51 23.74
N SER A 641 6.41 -5.43 23.33
CA SER A 641 6.01 -5.78 21.97
C SER A 641 6.70 -4.90 20.93
N LEU A 642 6.68 -3.59 21.13
CA LEU A 642 7.34 -2.62 20.24
C LEU A 642 8.87 -2.86 20.18
N ASN A 643 9.52 -3.12 21.31
CA ASN A 643 10.97 -3.38 21.37
C ASN A 643 11.35 -4.62 20.54
N SER A 644 10.60 -5.73 20.64
CA SER A 644 10.85 -6.92 19.81
C SER A 644 10.77 -6.60 18.31
N VAL A 645 9.78 -5.83 17.88
CA VAL A 645 9.64 -5.45 16.47
C VAL A 645 10.75 -4.49 16.04
N ALA A 646 11.16 -3.56 16.91
CA ALA A 646 12.22 -2.59 16.62
C ALA A 646 13.60 -3.23 16.37
N LYS A 647 13.85 -4.44 16.88
CA LYS A 647 15.09 -5.19 16.63
C LYS A 647 15.20 -5.73 15.20
N LEU A 648 14.10 -5.76 14.43
CA LEU A 648 14.12 -6.20 13.02
C LEU A 648 14.85 -5.16 12.17
N PRO A 649 15.98 -5.51 11.52
CA PRO A 649 16.78 -4.55 10.78
C PRO A 649 16.14 -4.17 9.45
N TYR A 650 15.78 -2.90 9.28
CA TYR A 650 15.11 -2.37 8.09
C TYR A 650 15.91 -2.58 6.80
N GLU A 651 17.23 -2.51 6.85
CA GLU A 651 18.10 -2.72 5.68
C GLU A 651 17.96 -4.12 5.03
N TRP A 652 17.38 -5.07 5.75
CA TRP A 652 17.04 -6.41 5.22
C TRP A 652 15.59 -6.54 4.77
N ALA A 653 14.77 -5.52 5.04
CA ALA A 653 13.34 -5.50 4.71
C ALA A 653 12.92 -4.16 4.10
N LEU A 654 13.64 -3.71 3.06
CA LEU A 654 13.43 -2.40 2.41
C LEU A 654 12.04 -2.23 1.75
N ASP A 655 11.26 -3.30 1.62
CA ASP A 655 9.86 -3.26 1.20
C ASP A 655 8.88 -3.11 2.40
N GLY A 656 9.42 -2.97 3.61
CA GLY A 656 8.74 -2.53 4.82
C GLY A 656 8.43 -3.61 5.86
N ILE A 657 8.30 -3.18 7.11
CA ILE A 657 7.99 -4.01 8.28
C ILE A 657 6.72 -3.46 8.92
N SER A 658 5.58 -4.10 8.68
CA SER A 658 4.30 -3.63 9.19
C SER A 658 4.09 -4.06 10.64
N ASN A 659 3.79 -3.08 11.50
CA ASN A 659 3.38 -3.28 12.89
C ASN A 659 2.07 -2.53 13.15
N THR A 660 1.11 -3.19 13.78
CA THR A 660 -0.21 -2.61 14.13
C THR A 660 -0.50 -2.86 15.59
N GLN A 661 -0.68 -1.80 16.36
CA GLN A 661 -0.99 -1.88 17.78
C GLN A 661 -2.38 -1.36 18.07
N THR A 662 -3.13 -2.08 18.90
CA THR A 662 -4.40 -1.64 19.47
C THR A 662 -4.19 -1.37 20.96
N ILE A 663 -4.52 -0.16 21.38
CA ILE A 663 -4.23 0.34 22.72
C ILE A 663 -5.55 0.77 23.36
N ASN A 664 -5.82 0.26 24.55
CA ASN A 664 -6.91 0.77 25.37
C ASN A 664 -6.62 2.24 25.73
N PRO A 665 -7.53 3.17 25.52
CA PRO A 665 -7.33 4.58 25.83
C PRO A 665 -6.76 4.84 27.24
N ASP A 666 -7.21 4.08 28.24
CA ASP A 666 -6.75 4.22 29.62
C ASP A 666 -5.30 3.76 29.86
N ALA A 667 -4.75 2.94 28.94
CA ALA A 667 -3.35 2.52 29.02
C ALA A 667 -2.38 3.66 28.70
N ILE A 668 -2.82 4.66 27.91
CA ILE A 668 -1.98 5.82 27.54
C ILE A 668 -2.41 7.12 28.20
N GLY A 669 -3.38 7.10 29.11
CA GLY A 669 -3.77 8.28 29.90
C GLY A 669 -5.27 8.41 30.12
N HIS A 670 -5.61 9.24 31.11
CA HIS A 670 -7.01 9.47 31.51
C HIS A 670 -7.58 10.79 30.96
N THR A 671 -6.72 11.67 30.47
CA THR A 671 -7.11 12.91 29.81
C THR A 671 -6.66 12.92 28.34
N PRO A 672 -7.31 13.68 27.45
CA PRO A 672 -6.85 13.81 26.05
C PRO A 672 -5.39 14.26 25.93
N GLU A 673 -4.97 15.22 26.76
CA GLU A 673 -3.61 15.73 26.77
C GLU A 673 -2.57 14.65 27.20
N GLU A 674 -2.89 13.88 28.24
CA GLU A 674 -2.04 12.75 28.64
C GLU A 674 -1.92 11.73 27.53
N ARG A 675 -3.02 11.37 26.88
CA ARG A 675 -3.04 10.40 25.78
C ARG A 675 -2.17 10.86 24.62
N ILE A 676 -2.27 12.12 24.21
CA ILE A 676 -1.47 12.71 23.15
C ILE A 676 0.01 12.66 23.52
N ASN A 677 0.38 13.17 24.70
CA ASN A 677 1.77 13.21 25.15
C ASN A 677 2.37 11.80 25.26
N ASN A 678 1.65 10.84 25.81
CA ASN A 678 2.13 9.48 25.98
C ASN A 678 2.25 8.75 24.63
N LEU A 679 1.34 8.96 23.69
CA LEU A 679 1.47 8.39 22.35
C LEU A 679 2.70 8.96 21.62
N VAL A 680 2.95 10.26 21.70
CA VAL A 680 4.17 10.89 21.16
C VAL A 680 5.42 10.25 21.78
N ASN A 681 5.45 10.10 23.10
CA ASN A 681 6.61 9.51 23.79
C ASN A 681 6.84 8.05 23.37
N VAL A 682 5.77 7.26 23.20
CA VAL A 682 5.86 5.88 22.71
C VAL A 682 6.44 5.85 21.30
N MET A 683 5.98 6.74 20.40
CA MET A 683 6.50 6.81 19.03
C MET A 683 7.95 7.29 18.98
N ASP A 684 8.31 8.33 19.76
CA ASP A 684 9.69 8.80 19.85
C ASP A 684 10.63 7.66 20.33
N GLY A 685 10.22 6.92 21.36
CA GLY A 685 10.98 5.78 21.86
C GLY A 685 11.07 4.60 20.90
N TYR A 686 10.00 4.28 20.19
CA TYR A 686 9.95 3.19 19.22
C TYR A 686 10.80 3.48 17.97
N PHE A 687 10.62 4.64 17.36
CA PHE A 687 11.32 5.00 16.14
C PHE A 687 12.81 5.31 16.35
N SER A 688 13.19 5.84 17.54
CA SER A 688 14.61 6.06 17.88
C SER A 688 15.43 4.76 17.96
N GLN A 689 14.78 3.60 18.15
CA GLN A 689 15.41 2.29 18.13
C GLN A 689 15.62 1.74 16.70
N GLY A 690 15.22 2.48 15.64
CA GLY A 690 15.32 2.04 14.25
C GLY A 690 14.12 1.27 13.75
N ALA A 691 13.04 1.19 14.52
CA ALA A 691 11.77 0.62 14.05
C ALA A 691 11.28 1.31 12.78
N HIS A 692 10.58 0.57 11.90
CA HIS A 692 10.23 1.08 10.58
C HIS A 692 8.85 1.74 10.53
N HIS A 693 7.79 1.07 10.99
CA HIS A 693 6.41 1.48 10.75
C HIS A 693 5.52 1.20 11.96
N LEU A 694 4.51 2.04 12.15
CA LEU A 694 3.49 1.85 13.18
C LEU A 694 2.10 2.26 12.69
N ASN A 695 1.14 1.35 12.81
CA ASN A 695 -0.28 1.62 12.86
C ASN A 695 -0.75 1.68 14.30
N VAL A 696 -1.58 2.67 14.64
CA VAL A 696 -2.13 2.84 15.98
C VAL A 696 -3.66 2.85 15.92
N ASN A 697 -4.28 2.00 16.72
CA ASN A 697 -5.69 2.03 17.05
C ASN A 697 -5.84 2.37 18.53
N VAL A 698 -6.69 3.34 18.87
CA VAL A 698 -6.94 3.73 20.27
C VAL A 698 -8.42 3.58 20.60
N PHE A 699 -8.80 2.36 20.97
CA PHE A 699 -10.15 2.00 21.41
C PHE A 699 -10.14 0.66 22.15
N GLY A 700 -11.18 0.40 22.95
CA GLY A 700 -11.35 -0.88 23.62
C GLY A 700 -12.01 -1.94 22.74
N THR A 701 -11.82 -3.21 23.09
CA THR A 701 -12.41 -4.36 22.40
C THR A 701 -13.95 -4.33 22.39
N GLU A 702 -14.58 -3.74 23.38
CA GLU A 702 -16.04 -3.58 23.50
C GLU A 702 -16.63 -2.82 22.31
N LYS A 703 -15.93 -1.78 21.84
CA LYS A 703 -16.38 -1.00 20.66
C LYS A 703 -16.40 -1.85 19.40
N LEU A 704 -15.40 -2.72 19.21
CA LEU A 704 -15.35 -3.64 18.08
C LEU A 704 -16.48 -4.68 18.14
N LEU A 705 -16.76 -5.21 19.33
CA LEU A 705 -17.86 -6.17 19.54
C LEU A 705 -19.21 -5.52 19.25
N ASP A 706 -19.45 -4.32 19.76
CA ASP A 706 -20.71 -3.58 19.50
C ASP A 706 -20.86 -3.24 18.01
N ALA A 707 -19.80 -2.77 17.35
CA ALA A 707 -19.83 -2.47 15.92
C ALA A 707 -20.04 -3.73 15.05
N MET A 708 -19.57 -4.89 15.50
CA MET A 708 -19.76 -6.17 14.83
C MET A 708 -21.19 -6.70 14.97
N GLU A 709 -21.83 -6.49 16.13
CA GLU A 709 -23.21 -6.93 16.40
C GLU A 709 -24.26 -5.92 15.90
N HIS A 710 -23.91 -4.64 15.81
CA HIS A 710 -24.79 -3.53 15.46
C HIS A 710 -24.22 -2.64 14.34
N PRO A 711 -23.88 -3.23 13.17
CA PRO A 711 -23.26 -2.47 12.06
C PRO A 711 -24.19 -1.40 11.45
N GLU A 712 -25.48 -1.45 11.76
CA GLU A 712 -26.52 -0.49 11.31
C GLU A 712 -26.46 0.85 12.04
N LYS A 713 -25.81 0.94 13.20
CA LYS A 713 -25.67 2.20 13.94
C LYS A 713 -24.91 3.23 13.13
N GLU A 714 -25.39 4.47 13.07
CA GLU A 714 -24.79 5.53 12.28
C GLU A 714 -23.37 5.88 12.72
N GLU A 715 -23.07 5.75 14.02
CA GLU A 715 -21.73 5.96 14.58
C GLU A 715 -20.66 5.00 14.01
N TYR A 716 -21.08 3.83 13.50
CA TYR A 716 -20.17 2.85 12.90
C TYR A 716 -20.05 2.96 11.38
N ALA A 717 -20.86 3.79 10.73
CA ALA A 717 -20.86 3.96 9.27
C ALA A 717 -19.47 4.35 8.69
N ASN A 718 -18.70 5.12 9.46
CA ASN A 718 -17.34 5.54 9.12
C ASN A 718 -16.30 5.08 10.15
N PHE A 719 -16.65 4.15 11.04
CA PHE A 719 -15.71 3.65 12.03
C PHE A 719 -14.53 2.97 11.34
N THR A 720 -13.41 3.68 11.30
CA THR A 720 -12.19 3.31 10.62
C THR A 720 -11.22 2.68 11.61
N ILE A 721 -10.59 1.59 11.20
CA ILE A 721 -9.55 0.89 11.95
C ILE A 721 -8.32 0.67 11.08
N ARG A 722 -7.15 0.64 11.72
CA ARG A 722 -5.89 0.19 11.09
C ARG A 722 -5.78 -1.32 11.20
N VAL A 723 -5.46 -1.99 10.10
CA VAL A 723 -5.41 -3.47 10.06
C VAL A 723 -4.02 -4.04 9.84
N SER A 724 -3.31 -3.63 8.81
CA SER A 724 -1.91 -3.98 8.54
C SER A 724 -1.43 -3.17 7.32
N GLY A 725 -0.80 -2.06 7.53
CA GLY A 725 -0.32 -1.15 6.48
C GLY A 725 -1.40 -0.33 5.77
N TYR A 726 -2.67 -0.44 6.17
CA TYR A 726 -3.76 0.39 5.68
C TYR A 726 -4.94 0.41 6.67
N ALA A 727 -5.90 1.29 6.42
CA ALA A 727 -7.14 1.37 7.18
C ALA A 727 -8.33 0.79 6.40
N VAL A 728 -9.35 0.38 7.13
CA VAL A 728 -10.64 -0.05 6.57
C VAL A 728 -11.77 0.46 7.44
N LYS A 729 -12.97 0.56 6.89
CA LYS A 729 -14.17 0.64 7.73
C LYS A 729 -14.42 -0.74 8.34
N PHE A 730 -14.52 -0.81 9.65
CA PHE A 730 -14.65 -2.09 10.36
C PHE A 730 -15.86 -2.90 9.90
N ILE A 731 -16.97 -2.23 9.60
CA ILE A 731 -18.20 -2.89 9.14
C ILE A 731 -18.09 -3.46 7.70
N ASP A 732 -17.11 -3.03 6.91
CA ASP A 732 -16.86 -3.53 5.54
C ASP A 732 -15.99 -4.81 5.53
N LEU A 733 -15.48 -5.22 6.68
CA LEU A 733 -14.75 -6.48 6.84
C LEU A 733 -15.71 -7.68 6.85
N THR A 734 -15.24 -8.82 6.35
CA THR A 734 -15.96 -10.09 6.55
C THR A 734 -15.99 -10.44 8.04
N ARG A 735 -17.03 -11.20 8.47
CA ARG A 735 -17.15 -11.64 9.87
C ARG A 735 -15.87 -12.32 10.39
N GLU A 736 -15.21 -13.11 9.57
CA GLU A 736 -13.97 -13.78 9.96
C GLU A 736 -12.82 -12.80 10.21
N GLN A 737 -12.73 -11.76 9.40
CA GLN A 737 -11.72 -10.71 9.57
C GLN A 737 -12.03 -9.78 10.74
N GLN A 738 -13.31 -9.52 11.01
CA GLN A 738 -13.72 -8.82 12.24
C GLN A 738 -13.29 -9.61 13.48
N LEU A 739 -13.54 -10.90 13.49
CA LEU A 739 -13.12 -11.80 14.59
C LEU A 739 -11.58 -11.85 14.71
N ASP A 740 -10.84 -11.84 13.60
CA ASP A 740 -9.38 -11.74 13.60
C ASP A 740 -8.89 -10.46 14.27
N VAL A 741 -9.50 -9.32 13.92
CA VAL A 741 -9.15 -8.02 14.52
C VAL A 741 -9.46 -8.00 16.01
N ILE A 742 -10.61 -8.52 16.42
CA ILE A 742 -11.02 -8.60 17.83
C ILE A 742 -10.09 -9.51 18.65
N ALA A 743 -9.57 -10.58 18.02
CA ALA A 743 -8.65 -11.52 18.66
C ALA A 743 -7.22 -11.00 18.83
N ARG A 744 -6.87 -9.85 18.20
CA ARG A 744 -5.56 -9.22 18.36
C ARG A 744 -5.39 -8.68 19.77
N THR A 745 -4.14 -8.59 20.22
CA THR A 745 -3.83 -8.00 21.52
C THR A 745 -4.33 -6.56 21.59
N CYS A 746 -5.15 -6.25 22.60
CA CYS A 746 -5.45 -4.90 23.02
C CYS A 746 -4.65 -4.62 24.28
N HIS A 747 -3.73 -3.68 24.20
CA HIS A 747 -2.84 -3.38 25.32
C HIS A 747 -3.56 -2.54 26.38
N ASP A 748 -3.69 -3.11 27.59
CA ASP A 748 -4.26 -2.43 28.76
C ASP A 748 -3.19 -1.73 29.63
N ARG A 749 -1.92 -1.88 29.27
CA ARG A 749 -0.76 -1.25 29.91
C ARG A 749 0.37 -1.01 28.92
N MET A 750 1.17 0.02 29.21
CA MET A 750 2.41 0.29 28.51
C MET A 750 3.50 -0.72 28.76
#